data_21220eb7f6092c2ac6a6906ffa8129ec
#
_entry.id   21220eb7f6092c2ac6a6906ffa8129ec
#
_cell.length_a   1.000
_cell.length_b   1.000
_cell.length_c   1.000
_cell.angle_alpha   90.00
_cell.angle_beta   90.00
_cell.angle_gamma   90.00
#
_symmetry.space_group_name_H-M   'P 1'
#
loop_
_entity.id
_entity.type
_entity.pdbx_description
1 polymer ?
#
loop_
_entity_poly.entity_id
_entity_poly.type
_entity_poly.pdbx_seq_one_letter_code
_entity_poly.pdbx_strand_id
1 'polypeptide(L)'
;MTRWMAALVVALAAATGAVAADPALVADLDRMTPRPALAGEGPGLVTASDAAEAVASAVVAAGDPQAVVLRDALAGQGAVATVARTSALAAGGTATSFAAAFPTGPAARAMVRRATLALLGQAGAVTALSAELEPVPGGRASIAVMPDGSIRTLAVASRGDRLVGTVTVRPGAGSQDLQEIVNGVTYAWQLVSPPSTGVAEEIGVSDALRLQVRAAWSAAGRAGQEVPGSMLAARMEGTAWVMADMGAPGAPDLQLFREATPGAYRAEGAVALAGTCPGIPVALREAWGYASECAAGDPGVPLPGTAATGELPEPVRGVGMWIWYVNRSEPTLQGIIDRARRHGVRTVHIKSGDGTSYWRQFDRAVGPLKAAGLRVCAWQYVRGTRPEAEAAVAARAVRAGADCFVVDAEIEFERIRQRYQRATRYMRALRARVGTAYPVGLTTFPYVDLHGRFPYSAFLGGPNAAQFTMPQVYWRAFRVSPAVAVERTMRWNRVYGKPIALLGGTYMRETPAQIRQFRCAARAAGVQGESWWAWQNTRARQWPALGGPLSCQAPLSLRAGTRYPVIGTRSRGDVVRRLQQLLRSQGVPVRVTGIYDGRTRTAVAGYRAQRGLPGGTGTDDALWADLLQRSGSAVTSRAG
;
A
#
# COMPACT_ATOMS: atom_id res chain seq x y z
N MET A 1 3.04 -32.13 29.93
CA MET A 1 4.34 -31.82 29.31
C MET A 1 4.49 -30.35 28.88
N THR A 2 3.43 -29.62 28.54
CA THR A 2 3.49 -28.25 28.05
C THR A 2 3.78 -27.14 29.08
N ARG A 3 3.56 -27.36 30.37
CA ARG A 3 3.85 -26.37 31.43
C ARG A 3 5.31 -26.36 31.92
N TRP A 4 6.04 -27.46 31.73
CA TRP A 4 7.46 -27.56 32.12
C TRP A 4 8.42 -26.92 31.09
N MET A 5 8.06 -26.88 29.83
CA MET A 5 8.89 -26.21 28.80
C MET A 5 8.87 -24.70 28.95
N ALA A 6 7.73 -24.09 29.30
CA ALA A 6 7.66 -22.65 29.55
C ALA A 6 8.49 -22.19 30.74
N ALA A 7 8.55 -23.01 31.80
CA ALA A 7 9.36 -22.73 33.01
C ALA A 7 10.87 -22.88 32.75
N LEU A 8 11.27 -23.76 31.83
CA LEU A 8 12.68 -23.98 31.48
C LEU A 8 13.24 -22.83 30.64
N VAL A 9 12.42 -22.26 29.75
CA VAL A 9 12.82 -21.10 28.93
C VAL A 9 12.99 -19.83 29.77
N VAL A 10 12.13 -19.62 30.77
CA VAL A 10 12.26 -18.50 31.71
C VAL A 10 13.49 -18.68 32.64
N ALA A 11 13.84 -19.91 32.99
CA ALA A 11 15.01 -20.20 33.86
C ALA A 11 16.35 -20.05 33.09
N LEU A 12 16.42 -20.33 31.77
CA LEU A 12 17.63 -20.10 30.99
C LEU A 12 17.87 -18.60 30.70
N ALA A 13 16.83 -17.81 30.55
CA ALA A 13 16.96 -16.35 30.35
C ALA A 13 17.54 -15.64 31.60
N ALA A 14 17.30 -16.20 32.79
CA ALA A 14 17.85 -15.63 34.04
C ALA A 14 19.34 -15.94 34.26
N ALA A 15 19.93 -16.87 33.52
CA ALA A 15 21.32 -17.31 33.74
C ALA A 15 22.36 -16.55 32.84
N THR A 16 21.94 -15.78 31.85
CA THR A 16 22.86 -15.15 30.87
C THR A 16 23.07 -13.65 31.03
N GLY A 17 22.47 -13.01 32.04
CA GLY A 17 22.64 -11.56 32.28
C GLY A 17 22.09 -10.65 31.16
N ALA A 18 21.21 -11.17 30.34
CA ALA A 18 20.62 -10.44 29.23
C ALA A 18 19.63 -9.38 29.74
N VAL A 19 19.81 -8.16 29.34
CA VAL A 19 18.86 -7.05 29.62
C VAL A 19 17.54 -7.37 28.90
N ALA A 20 16.44 -7.45 29.65
CA ALA A 20 15.11 -7.67 29.07
C ALA A 20 14.81 -6.54 28.07
N ALA A 21 14.36 -6.90 26.88
CA ALA A 21 13.97 -5.91 25.88
C ALA A 21 12.79 -5.06 26.40
N ASP A 22 12.77 -3.78 26.05
CA ASP A 22 11.69 -2.85 26.41
C ASP A 22 10.32 -3.45 26.02
N PRO A 23 9.38 -3.64 26.95
CA PRO A 23 8.07 -4.19 26.65
C PRO A 23 7.29 -3.38 25.60
N ALA A 24 7.50 -2.06 25.53
CA ALA A 24 6.89 -1.20 24.50
C ALA A 24 7.46 -1.51 23.11
N LEU A 25 8.76 -1.75 23.01
CA LEU A 25 9.42 -2.15 21.78
C LEU A 25 8.93 -3.53 21.31
N VAL A 26 8.81 -4.49 22.22
CA VAL A 26 8.29 -5.84 21.92
C VAL A 26 6.84 -5.76 21.40
N ALA A 27 5.99 -4.97 22.04
CA ALA A 27 4.61 -4.77 21.59
C ALA A 27 4.54 -4.08 20.22
N ASP A 28 5.46 -3.18 19.92
CA ASP A 28 5.58 -2.51 18.63
C ASP A 28 5.99 -3.51 17.52
N LEU A 29 7.00 -4.34 17.78
CA LEU A 29 7.45 -5.38 16.87
C LEU A 29 6.36 -6.44 16.64
N ASP A 30 5.60 -6.81 17.65
CA ASP A 30 4.47 -7.75 17.50
C ASP A 30 3.39 -7.22 16.57
N ARG A 31 3.09 -5.93 16.64
CA ARG A 31 2.16 -5.27 15.71
C ARG A 31 2.66 -5.27 14.27
N MET A 32 3.97 -5.19 14.06
CA MET A 32 4.61 -5.16 12.74
C MET A 32 4.86 -6.56 12.18
N THR A 33 4.78 -7.62 12.99
CA THR A 33 5.04 -8.98 12.52
C THR A 33 4.03 -9.36 11.42
N PRO A 34 4.50 -9.75 10.22
CA PRO A 34 3.62 -10.14 9.12
C PRO A 34 2.70 -11.29 9.52
N ARG A 35 1.45 -11.24 9.07
CA ARG A 35 0.47 -12.31 9.28
C ARG A 35 -0.12 -12.68 7.93
N PRO A 36 0.50 -13.57 7.17
CA PRO A 36 -0.03 -14.00 5.88
C PRO A 36 -1.39 -14.67 6.07
N ALA A 37 -2.28 -14.48 5.11
CA ALA A 37 -3.64 -15.02 5.17
C ALA A 37 -3.68 -16.56 5.14
N LEU A 38 -2.59 -17.18 4.65
CA LEU A 38 -2.40 -18.63 4.60
C LEU A 38 -2.16 -19.28 5.97
N ALA A 39 -1.72 -18.50 6.95
CA ALA A 39 -1.36 -19.00 8.27
C ALA A 39 -2.55 -18.95 9.21
N GLY A 40 -2.92 -20.08 9.81
CA GLY A 40 -3.84 -20.12 10.93
C GLY A 40 -3.31 -19.27 12.12
N GLU A 41 -4.17 -18.93 13.08
CA GLU A 41 -3.74 -18.24 14.29
C GLU A 41 -2.92 -19.22 15.17
N GLY A 42 -1.62 -19.19 15.02
CA GLY A 42 -0.69 -19.90 15.92
C GLY A 42 -0.31 -19.05 17.12
N PRO A 43 0.14 -19.66 18.24
CA PRO A 43 0.66 -18.93 19.39
C PRO A 43 1.88 -18.10 18.95
N GLY A 44 1.88 -16.80 19.28
CA GLY A 44 3.05 -15.96 19.07
C GLY A 44 4.16 -16.33 20.03
N LEU A 45 5.37 -16.55 19.54
CA LEU A 45 6.57 -16.67 20.36
C LEU A 45 7.18 -15.27 20.48
N VAL A 46 7.15 -14.69 21.67
CA VAL A 46 7.84 -13.44 22.01
C VAL A 46 9.15 -13.80 22.68
N THR A 47 10.27 -13.37 22.12
CA THR A 47 11.57 -13.56 22.75
C THR A 47 12.24 -12.24 23.02
N ALA A 48 12.61 -12.04 24.26
CA ALA A 48 13.20 -10.80 24.75
C ALA A 48 14.71 -10.92 24.68
N SER A 49 15.62 -10.93 24.23
CA SER A 49 17.09 -10.85 24.35
C SER A 49 17.94 -11.80 23.49
N ASP A 50 17.45 -12.94 23.07
CA ASP A 50 18.15 -13.71 22.04
C ASP A 50 17.25 -13.87 20.80
N ALA A 51 17.01 -12.74 20.19
CA ALA A 51 16.21 -12.58 19.03
C ALA A 51 16.69 -13.43 17.84
N ALA A 52 18.01 -13.60 17.75
CA ALA A 52 18.64 -14.36 16.68
C ALA A 52 18.31 -15.86 16.81
N GLU A 53 18.36 -16.39 18.03
CA GLU A 53 18.08 -17.81 18.30
C GLU A 53 16.60 -18.14 18.13
N ALA A 54 15.71 -17.23 18.49
CA ALA A 54 14.29 -17.41 18.30
C ALA A 54 13.86 -17.40 16.84
N VAL A 55 14.37 -16.47 16.04
CA VAL A 55 14.11 -16.46 14.59
C VAL A 55 14.73 -17.68 13.94
N ALA A 56 15.94 -18.05 14.32
CA ALA A 56 16.60 -19.23 13.79
C ALA A 56 15.86 -20.53 14.17
N SER A 57 15.43 -20.69 15.42
CA SER A 57 14.67 -21.87 15.86
C SER A 57 13.25 -21.92 15.29
N ALA A 58 12.66 -20.78 14.98
CA ALA A 58 11.34 -20.69 14.36
C ALA A 58 11.37 -20.94 12.85
N VAL A 59 12.49 -20.60 12.20
CA VAL A 59 12.66 -20.74 10.73
C VAL A 59 13.10 -22.14 10.34
N VAL A 60 13.70 -22.88 11.25
CA VAL A 60 14.32 -24.17 10.95
C VAL A 60 13.92 -25.21 11.98
N ALA A 61 13.51 -26.39 11.52
CA ALA A 61 13.25 -27.52 12.41
C ALA A 61 14.49 -27.80 13.27
N ALA A 62 14.28 -28.16 14.53
CA ALA A 62 15.37 -28.47 15.45
C ALA A 62 16.33 -29.50 14.83
N GLY A 63 17.59 -29.09 14.62
CA GLY A 63 18.63 -29.91 14.00
C GLY A 63 19.05 -29.52 12.59
N ASP A 64 18.42 -28.50 11.97
CA ASP A 64 18.87 -28.03 10.65
C ASP A 64 20.09 -27.08 10.79
N PRO A 65 21.21 -27.37 10.13
CA PRO A 65 22.43 -26.55 10.17
C PRO A 65 22.20 -25.09 9.72
N GLN A 66 21.15 -24.82 8.98
CA GLN A 66 20.82 -23.46 8.50
C GLN A 66 20.26 -22.54 9.59
N ALA A 67 19.65 -23.11 10.65
CA ALA A 67 19.27 -22.35 11.84
C ALA A 67 20.47 -21.62 12.44
N VAL A 68 21.61 -22.30 12.52
CA VAL A 68 22.85 -21.75 13.07
C VAL A 68 23.32 -20.55 12.24
N VAL A 69 23.30 -20.67 10.93
CA VAL A 69 23.78 -19.59 10.03
C VAL A 69 22.86 -18.37 10.06
N LEU A 70 21.54 -18.57 10.10
CA LEU A 70 20.61 -17.47 10.22
C LEU A 70 20.74 -16.80 11.59
N ARG A 71 20.88 -17.60 12.67
CA ARG A 71 21.16 -17.13 14.02
C ARG A 71 22.44 -16.28 14.07
N ASP A 72 23.53 -16.79 13.51
CA ASP A 72 24.82 -16.11 13.54
C ASP A 72 24.78 -14.83 12.67
N ALA A 73 24.05 -14.87 11.57
CA ALA A 73 23.83 -13.68 10.74
C ALA A 73 23.00 -12.61 11.45
N LEU A 74 21.99 -12.99 12.22
CA LEU A 74 21.17 -12.07 13.03
C LEU A 74 21.96 -11.53 14.23
N ALA A 75 22.66 -12.41 14.96
CA ALA A 75 23.48 -12.04 16.11
C ALA A 75 24.63 -11.11 15.73
N GLY A 76 25.28 -11.36 14.60
CA GLY A 76 26.38 -10.54 14.09
C GLY A 76 26.04 -9.11 13.74
N GLN A 77 24.76 -8.73 13.70
CA GLN A 77 24.29 -7.36 13.45
C GLN A 77 23.70 -6.69 14.70
N GLY A 78 23.70 -7.35 15.85
CA GLY A 78 23.26 -6.77 17.11
C GLY A 78 21.77 -6.40 17.13
N ALA A 79 20.89 -7.32 16.74
CA ALA A 79 19.44 -7.10 16.91
C ALA A 79 19.13 -6.79 18.38
N VAL A 80 18.37 -5.72 18.61
CA VAL A 80 18.00 -5.27 19.97
C VAL A 80 16.83 -6.08 20.51
N ALA A 81 15.87 -6.42 19.66
CA ALA A 81 14.72 -7.23 19.97
C ALA A 81 14.15 -7.89 18.69
N THR A 82 13.52 -9.05 18.84
CA THR A 82 12.80 -9.71 17.74
C THR A 82 11.53 -10.36 18.25
N VAL A 83 10.50 -10.34 17.43
CA VAL A 83 9.26 -11.11 17.61
C VAL A 83 9.08 -12.02 16.41
N ALA A 84 8.78 -13.29 16.66
CA ALA A 84 8.48 -14.24 15.60
C ALA A 84 7.20 -15.03 15.90
N ARG A 85 6.48 -15.43 14.85
CA ARG A 85 5.28 -16.26 14.92
C ARG A 85 5.36 -17.36 13.88
N THR A 86 5.19 -18.59 14.29
CA THR A 86 5.12 -19.74 13.39
C THR A 86 3.71 -20.30 13.35
N SER A 87 3.21 -20.58 12.17
CA SER A 87 1.89 -21.13 11.92
C SER A 87 1.97 -22.29 10.93
N ALA A 88 1.13 -23.30 11.12
CA ALA A 88 0.96 -24.36 10.13
C ALA A 88 0.22 -23.81 8.89
N LEU A 89 0.59 -24.32 7.72
CA LEU A 89 -0.07 -23.97 6.45
C LEU A 89 -1.13 -25.03 6.12
N ALA A 90 -2.28 -24.60 5.60
CA ALA A 90 -3.41 -25.49 5.27
C ALA A 90 -3.06 -26.59 4.26
N ALA A 91 -2.10 -26.32 3.36
CA ALA A 91 -1.61 -27.27 2.36
C ALA A 91 -0.33 -28.04 2.79
N GLY A 92 -0.02 -28.06 4.08
CA GLY A 92 1.18 -28.64 4.65
C GLY A 92 2.38 -27.71 4.67
N GLY A 93 3.26 -27.87 5.66
CA GLY A 93 4.40 -27.01 5.90
C GLY A 93 4.16 -25.92 6.92
N THR A 94 5.07 -24.95 7.00
CA THR A 94 5.06 -23.89 8.01
C THR A 94 5.30 -22.53 7.40
N ALA A 95 4.74 -21.49 8.02
CA ALA A 95 5.08 -20.09 7.77
C ALA A 95 5.60 -19.46 9.07
N THR A 96 6.78 -18.87 9.01
CA THR A 96 7.34 -18.09 10.12
C THR A 96 7.47 -16.65 9.73
N SER A 97 6.77 -15.78 10.44
CA SER A 97 6.80 -14.34 10.28
C SER A 97 7.56 -13.71 11.44
N PHE A 98 8.36 -12.70 11.17
CA PHE A 98 9.17 -12.03 12.19
C PHE A 98 9.25 -10.52 11.97
N ALA A 99 9.46 -9.80 13.06
CA ALA A 99 9.86 -8.40 13.07
C ALA A 99 11.02 -8.23 14.05
N ALA A 100 12.04 -7.47 13.67
CA ALA A 100 13.23 -7.23 14.49
C ALA A 100 13.58 -5.74 14.51
N ALA A 101 14.11 -5.29 15.65
CA ALA A 101 14.69 -3.96 15.82
C ALA A 101 16.21 -4.06 15.85
N PHE A 102 16.88 -3.13 15.20
CA PHE A 102 18.34 -3.01 15.16
C PHE A 102 18.77 -1.66 15.76
N PRO A 103 20.04 -1.54 16.19
CA PRO A 103 20.55 -0.27 16.68
C PRO A 103 20.49 0.85 15.63
N THR A 104 20.61 0.49 14.36
CA THR A 104 20.66 1.44 13.24
C THR A 104 19.93 0.93 12.00
N GLY A 105 19.45 1.86 11.16
CA GLY A 105 18.84 1.54 9.87
C GLY A 105 19.78 0.77 8.92
N PRO A 106 21.08 1.11 8.80
CA PRO A 106 22.05 0.31 8.03
C PRO A 106 22.17 -1.13 8.51
N ALA A 107 22.15 -1.40 9.81
CA ALA A 107 22.19 -2.74 10.36
C ALA A 107 20.95 -3.55 9.93
N ALA A 108 19.76 -2.97 10.03
CA ALA A 108 18.51 -3.59 9.56
C ALA A 108 18.56 -3.91 8.05
N ARG A 109 19.11 -3.01 7.24
CA ARG A 109 19.24 -3.23 5.78
C ARG A 109 20.28 -4.27 5.40
N ALA A 110 21.43 -4.26 6.05
CA ALA A 110 22.45 -5.29 5.84
C ALA A 110 21.86 -6.69 6.07
N MET A 111 20.92 -6.79 6.99
CA MET A 111 20.24 -8.02 7.34
C MET A 111 19.32 -8.54 6.24
N VAL A 112 18.65 -7.67 5.45
CA VAL A 112 17.85 -8.09 4.28
C VAL A 112 18.71 -8.91 3.32
N ARG A 113 19.90 -8.42 3.01
CA ARG A 113 20.84 -9.12 2.11
C ARG A 113 21.36 -10.41 2.74
N ARG A 114 21.71 -10.39 4.01
CA ARG A 114 22.23 -11.58 4.71
C ARG A 114 21.18 -12.68 4.84
N ALA A 115 19.96 -12.35 5.22
CA ALA A 115 18.84 -13.30 5.26
C ALA A 115 18.58 -13.93 3.89
N THR A 116 18.65 -13.14 2.81
CA THR A 116 18.52 -13.63 1.44
C THR A 116 19.66 -14.58 1.06
N LEU A 117 20.90 -14.21 1.35
CA LEU A 117 22.07 -15.05 1.04
C LEU A 117 22.12 -16.31 1.90
N ALA A 118 21.70 -16.25 3.16
CA ALA A 118 21.61 -17.42 4.03
C ALA A 118 20.59 -18.42 3.50
N LEU A 119 19.44 -17.96 2.99
CA LEU A 119 18.45 -18.83 2.38
C LEU A 119 18.93 -19.46 1.07
N LEU A 120 19.63 -18.69 0.23
CA LEU A 120 20.00 -19.11 -1.14
C LEU A 120 21.38 -19.78 -1.23
N GLY A 121 22.32 -19.39 -0.36
CA GLY A 121 23.75 -19.68 -0.54
C GLY A 121 24.27 -20.94 0.13
N GLN A 122 23.57 -21.51 1.10
CA GLN A 122 24.12 -22.61 1.91
C GLN A 122 23.32 -23.92 1.85
N ALA A 123 22.19 -23.90 1.23
CA ALA A 123 21.26 -25.05 1.30
C ALA A 123 21.49 -26.08 0.19
N GLY A 124 22.48 -25.94 -0.65
CA GLY A 124 22.60 -26.81 -1.84
C GLY A 124 21.35 -26.73 -2.73
N ALA A 125 20.68 -25.57 -2.77
CA ALA A 125 19.44 -25.41 -3.53
C ALA A 125 19.64 -25.80 -4.98
N VAL A 126 18.73 -26.65 -5.49
CA VAL A 126 18.75 -27.11 -6.89
C VAL A 126 18.38 -25.96 -7.82
N THR A 127 17.52 -25.06 -7.35
CA THR A 127 17.15 -23.84 -8.07
C THR A 127 16.86 -22.74 -7.06
N ALA A 128 17.41 -21.56 -7.28
CA ALA A 128 17.17 -20.40 -6.43
C ALA A 128 16.95 -19.15 -7.28
N LEU A 129 15.89 -18.39 -6.97
CA LEU A 129 15.56 -17.12 -7.60
C LEU A 129 15.39 -16.06 -6.51
N SER A 130 15.93 -14.88 -6.73
CA SER A 130 15.72 -13.71 -5.87
C SER A 130 15.39 -12.49 -6.72
N ALA A 131 14.39 -11.75 -6.32
CA ALA A 131 13.97 -10.51 -6.95
C ALA A 131 13.78 -9.41 -5.91
N GLU A 132 13.90 -8.16 -6.32
CA GLU A 132 13.48 -7.03 -5.50
C GLU A 132 11.97 -7.06 -5.29
N LEU A 133 11.53 -6.72 -4.07
CA LEU A 133 10.12 -6.48 -3.78
C LEU A 133 9.75 -5.12 -4.39
N GLU A 134 9.20 -5.11 -5.61
CA GLU A 134 8.86 -3.87 -6.32
C GLU A 134 8.08 -2.82 -5.49
N PRO A 135 7.12 -3.22 -4.61
CA PRO A 135 6.42 -2.23 -3.79
C PRO A 135 7.19 -1.77 -2.55
N VAL A 136 8.36 -2.38 -2.26
CA VAL A 136 9.10 -2.14 -1.01
C VAL A 136 10.56 -1.82 -1.32
N PRO A 137 10.99 -0.54 -1.19
CA PRO A 137 12.37 -0.16 -1.43
C PRO A 137 13.36 -1.01 -0.62
N GLY A 138 14.33 -1.63 -1.31
CA GLY A 138 15.33 -2.48 -0.66
C GLY A 138 14.83 -3.82 -0.11
N GLY A 139 13.55 -4.14 -0.28
CA GLY A 139 13.01 -5.45 0.07
C GLY A 139 13.39 -6.53 -0.92
N ARG A 140 13.42 -7.78 -0.47
CA ARG A 140 13.75 -8.96 -1.27
C ARG A 140 12.71 -10.06 -1.12
N ALA A 141 12.35 -10.68 -2.24
CA ALA A 141 11.60 -11.92 -2.29
C ALA A 141 12.47 -13.00 -2.94
N SER A 142 12.53 -14.17 -2.33
CA SER A 142 13.37 -15.27 -2.79
C SER A 142 12.62 -16.59 -2.68
N ILE A 143 12.90 -17.48 -3.61
CA ILE A 143 12.38 -18.85 -3.62
C ILE A 143 13.55 -19.81 -3.87
N ALA A 144 13.62 -20.89 -3.12
CA ALA A 144 14.62 -21.94 -3.26
C ALA A 144 13.94 -23.31 -3.25
N VAL A 145 14.30 -24.16 -4.22
CA VAL A 145 13.95 -25.58 -4.22
C VAL A 145 15.10 -26.34 -3.58
N MET A 146 14.81 -27.07 -2.52
CA MET A 146 15.79 -27.79 -1.73
C MET A 146 16.02 -29.20 -2.29
N PRO A 147 17.14 -29.89 -1.94
CA PRO A 147 17.42 -31.25 -2.41
C PRO A 147 16.37 -32.30 -1.99
N ASP A 148 15.67 -32.06 -0.89
CA ASP A 148 14.56 -32.90 -0.41
C ASP A 148 13.23 -32.65 -1.13
N GLY A 149 13.23 -31.78 -2.15
CA GLY A 149 12.05 -31.37 -2.90
C GLY A 149 11.18 -30.33 -2.18
N SER A 150 11.54 -29.91 -0.96
CA SER A 150 10.83 -28.84 -0.28
C SER A 150 11.08 -27.49 -0.95
N ILE A 151 10.09 -26.60 -0.87
CA ILE A 151 10.21 -25.24 -1.38
C ILE A 151 10.26 -24.29 -0.18
N ARG A 152 11.28 -23.47 -0.15
CA ARG A 152 11.43 -22.37 0.79
C ARG A 152 11.22 -21.05 0.09
N THR A 153 10.36 -20.19 0.65
CA THR A 153 10.16 -18.83 0.16
C THR A 153 10.46 -17.85 1.28
N LEU A 154 11.13 -16.76 0.95
CA LEU A 154 11.44 -15.67 1.86
C LEU A 154 10.97 -14.37 1.24
N ALA A 155 10.22 -13.57 1.98
CA ALA A 155 10.07 -12.15 1.71
C ALA A 155 10.58 -11.40 2.94
N VAL A 156 11.46 -10.41 2.73
CA VAL A 156 12.07 -9.64 3.81
C VAL A 156 12.30 -8.21 3.37
N ALA A 157 12.05 -7.28 4.27
CA ALA A 157 12.22 -5.85 4.02
C ALA A 157 12.65 -5.13 5.29
N SER A 158 13.38 -4.01 5.13
CA SER A 158 13.72 -3.12 6.24
C SER A 158 13.19 -1.72 5.98
N ARG A 159 12.86 -1.01 7.04
CA ARG A 159 12.54 0.41 7.01
C ARG A 159 13.02 1.06 8.30
N GLY A 160 13.83 2.12 8.17
CA GLY A 160 14.51 2.65 9.33
C GLY A 160 15.33 1.54 10.00
N ASP A 161 15.27 1.47 11.30
CA ASP A 161 15.94 0.48 12.16
C ASP A 161 15.15 -0.83 12.34
N ARG A 162 14.07 -1.03 11.59
CA ARG A 162 13.20 -2.20 11.66
C ARG A 162 13.38 -3.12 10.46
N LEU A 163 13.28 -4.41 10.72
CA LEU A 163 13.25 -5.48 9.73
C LEU A 163 11.95 -6.27 9.89
N VAL A 164 11.29 -6.60 8.81
CA VAL A 164 10.12 -7.48 8.80
C VAL A 164 10.27 -8.54 7.72
N GLY A 165 9.85 -9.76 8.00
CA GLY A 165 9.96 -10.84 7.04
C GLY A 165 9.03 -12.02 7.31
N THR A 166 8.87 -12.84 6.29
CA THR A 166 8.16 -14.14 6.36
C THR A 166 8.93 -15.17 5.57
N VAL A 167 9.14 -16.32 6.16
CA VAL A 167 9.67 -17.53 5.52
C VAL A 167 8.57 -18.58 5.48
N THR A 168 8.40 -19.26 4.36
CA THR A 168 7.58 -20.48 4.31
C THR A 168 8.44 -21.67 3.91
N VAL A 169 8.11 -22.84 4.47
CA VAL A 169 8.70 -24.13 4.11
C VAL A 169 7.56 -25.09 3.78
N ARG A 170 7.55 -25.61 2.57
CA ARG A 170 6.51 -26.55 2.08
C ARG A 170 7.08 -27.79 1.42
N PRO A 171 6.44 -28.96 1.56
CA PRO A 171 6.68 -30.10 0.70
C PRO A 171 6.03 -29.86 -0.67
N GLY A 172 6.80 -29.82 -1.76
CA GLY A 172 6.30 -29.74 -3.15
C GLY A 172 5.96 -28.35 -3.68
N ALA A 173 5.62 -28.27 -4.98
CA ALA A 173 5.50 -27.01 -5.73
C ALA A 173 4.19 -26.24 -5.45
N GLY A 174 4.31 -24.99 -4.99
CA GLY A 174 3.21 -24.04 -4.90
C GLY A 174 3.69 -22.58 -5.05
N SER A 175 3.53 -22.00 -6.24
CA SER A 175 3.92 -20.60 -6.50
C SER A 175 2.95 -19.57 -5.89
N GLN A 176 1.82 -20.00 -5.34
CA GLN A 176 0.81 -19.09 -4.78
C GLN A 176 1.27 -18.42 -3.47
N ASP A 177 2.16 -19.07 -2.73
CA ASP A 177 2.62 -18.59 -1.42
C ASP A 177 3.49 -17.34 -1.52
N LEU A 178 4.32 -17.25 -2.57
CA LEU A 178 5.22 -16.11 -2.72
C LEU A 178 4.44 -14.79 -2.78
N GLN A 179 3.33 -14.74 -3.48
CA GLN A 179 2.53 -13.52 -3.57
C GLN A 179 1.91 -13.14 -2.22
N GLU A 180 1.46 -14.12 -1.44
CA GLU A 180 0.85 -13.84 -0.14
C GLU A 180 1.87 -13.43 0.93
N ILE A 181 3.05 -14.05 0.96
CA ILE A 181 4.12 -13.62 1.86
C ILE A 181 4.67 -12.24 1.45
N VAL A 182 4.77 -11.95 0.15
CA VAL A 182 5.12 -10.63 -0.37
C VAL A 182 4.11 -9.59 0.07
N ASN A 183 2.83 -9.88 -0.05
CA ASN A 183 1.76 -8.99 0.41
C ASN A 183 1.85 -8.77 1.93
N GLY A 184 2.07 -9.83 2.70
CA GLY A 184 2.21 -9.76 4.15
C GLY A 184 3.41 -8.92 4.59
N VAL A 185 4.56 -9.11 3.96
CA VAL A 185 5.79 -8.34 4.25
C VAL A 185 5.68 -6.89 3.79
N THR A 186 5.14 -6.66 2.59
CA THR A 186 4.86 -5.30 2.10
C THR A 186 3.98 -4.54 3.07
N TYR A 187 2.95 -5.20 3.56
CA TYR A 187 2.06 -4.64 4.55
C TYR A 187 2.76 -4.35 5.87
N ALA A 188 3.52 -5.31 6.41
CA ALA A 188 4.27 -5.14 7.63
C ALA A 188 5.31 -4.02 7.51
N TRP A 189 6.00 -3.92 6.38
CA TRP A 189 6.93 -2.83 6.08
C TRP A 189 6.25 -1.45 6.11
N GLN A 190 4.99 -1.38 5.69
CA GLN A 190 4.21 -0.14 5.78
C GLN A 190 3.83 0.24 7.21
N LEU A 191 3.67 -0.75 8.08
CA LEU A 191 3.46 -0.51 9.52
C LEU A 191 4.72 0.05 10.19
N VAL A 192 5.90 -0.30 9.68
CA VAL A 192 7.16 0.31 10.09
C VAL A 192 7.18 1.73 9.56
N SER A 193 6.55 2.63 10.26
CA SER A 193 6.64 4.04 9.95
C SER A 193 7.50 4.69 11.01
N PRO A 194 8.69 5.21 10.66
CA PRO A 194 9.20 6.31 11.43
C PRO A 194 8.14 7.43 11.37
N PRO A 195 7.93 8.19 12.44
CA PRO A 195 7.17 9.41 12.36
C PRO A 195 7.92 10.35 11.42
N SER A 196 7.66 10.24 10.10
CA SER A 196 8.26 11.17 9.16
C SER A 196 7.53 12.48 9.33
N THR A 197 8.25 13.57 9.50
CA THR A 197 7.74 14.93 9.40
C THR A 197 7.26 15.27 7.98
N GLY A 198 7.31 14.30 7.09
CA GLY A 198 6.60 14.36 5.84
C GLY A 198 7.31 15.04 4.68
N VAL A 199 8.57 15.41 4.80
CA VAL A 199 9.31 16.16 3.77
C VAL A 199 10.19 15.26 2.90
N ALA A 200 10.53 14.04 3.34
CA ALA A 200 11.31 13.09 2.56
C ALA A 200 10.71 11.67 2.58
N GLU A 201 10.83 10.97 1.46
CA GLU A 201 10.38 9.59 1.29
C GLU A 201 11.57 8.70 0.91
N GLU A 202 11.78 7.59 1.63
CA GLU A 202 12.79 6.60 1.27
C GLU A 202 12.44 5.96 -0.10
N ILE A 203 13.44 5.89 -0.98
CA ILE A 203 13.31 5.28 -2.31
C ILE A 203 14.27 4.10 -2.47
N GLY A 204 13.92 3.16 -3.36
CA GLY A 204 14.77 1.99 -3.62
C GLY A 204 16.10 2.34 -4.26
N VAL A 205 17.16 1.62 -3.86
CA VAL A 205 18.50 1.74 -4.45
C VAL A 205 18.62 0.75 -5.60
N SER A 206 18.41 1.22 -6.82
CA SER A 206 18.61 0.43 -8.04
C SER A 206 20.07 0.34 -8.47
N ASP A 207 20.42 -0.64 -9.30
CA ASP A 207 21.77 -0.73 -9.87
C ASP A 207 22.13 0.50 -10.72
N ALA A 208 21.14 1.09 -11.41
CA ALA A 208 21.31 2.34 -12.14
C ALA A 208 21.68 3.49 -11.19
N LEU A 209 21.03 3.60 -10.03
CA LEU A 209 21.35 4.60 -9.02
C LEU A 209 22.77 4.41 -8.48
N ARG A 210 23.20 3.17 -8.22
CA ARG A 210 24.58 2.86 -7.79
C ARG A 210 25.60 3.33 -8.80
N LEU A 211 25.37 3.05 -10.08
CA LEU A 211 26.26 3.49 -11.16
C LEU A 211 26.33 5.01 -11.25
N GLN A 212 25.22 5.70 -11.10
CA GLN A 212 25.14 7.17 -11.13
C GLN A 212 25.90 7.80 -9.95
N VAL A 213 25.78 7.23 -8.74
CA VAL A 213 26.51 7.71 -7.56
C VAL A 213 28.02 7.45 -7.70
N ARG A 214 28.42 6.28 -8.21
CA ARG A 214 29.82 5.98 -8.51
C ARG A 214 30.41 6.94 -9.55
N ALA A 215 29.66 7.25 -10.60
CA ALA A 215 30.07 8.22 -11.61
C ALA A 215 30.27 9.61 -10.99
N ALA A 216 29.37 10.04 -10.11
CA ALA A 216 29.51 11.30 -9.37
C ALA A 216 30.74 11.32 -8.46
N TRP A 217 31.04 10.20 -7.81
CA TRP A 217 32.22 10.05 -6.96
C TRP A 217 33.52 10.14 -7.76
N SER A 218 33.56 9.44 -8.90
CA SER A 218 34.72 9.49 -9.82
C SER A 218 34.91 10.89 -10.43
N ALA A 219 33.82 11.56 -10.80
CA ALA A 219 33.84 12.92 -11.32
C ALA A 219 34.33 13.96 -10.30
N ALA A 220 34.18 13.67 -9.01
CA ALA A 220 34.79 14.46 -7.93
C ALA A 220 36.29 14.17 -7.71
N GLY A 221 36.94 13.40 -8.60
CA GLY A 221 38.34 13.04 -8.51
C GLY A 221 38.67 12.02 -7.42
N ARG A 222 37.68 11.28 -6.93
CA ARG A 222 37.81 10.32 -5.84
C ARG A 222 37.73 8.88 -6.36
N ALA A 223 38.63 8.03 -5.85
CA ALA A 223 38.66 6.61 -6.15
C ALA A 223 37.87 5.82 -5.07
N GLY A 224 37.31 4.69 -5.47
CA GLY A 224 36.62 3.77 -4.55
C GLY A 224 35.22 3.39 -5.01
N GLN A 225 34.65 2.41 -4.33
CA GLN A 225 33.30 1.95 -4.53
C GLN A 225 32.56 2.01 -3.20
N GLU A 226 31.25 2.20 -3.25
CA GLU A 226 30.46 2.15 -2.03
C GLU A 226 30.60 0.79 -1.33
N VAL A 227 30.61 0.80 -0.01
CA VAL A 227 30.51 -0.42 0.79
C VAL A 227 29.16 -1.10 0.46
N PRO A 228 29.15 -2.36 0.04
CA PRO A 228 27.93 -3.04 -0.36
C PRO A 228 26.85 -2.99 0.72
N GLY A 229 25.65 -2.50 0.37
CA GLY A 229 24.51 -2.38 1.28
C GLY A 229 24.52 -1.13 2.16
N SER A 230 25.50 -0.21 2.02
CA SER A 230 25.55 1.04 2.78
C SER A 230 24.68 2.16 2.18
N MET A 231 24.29 2.02 0.92
CA MET A 231 23.61 3.09 0.20
C MET A 231 22.16 3.24 0.64
N LEU A 232 21.77 4.46 1.00
CA LEU A 232 20.42 4.88 1.33
C LEU A 232 19.98 5.96 0.36
N ALA A 233 18.77 5.88 -0.10
CA ALA A 233 18.22 6.88 -0.99
C ALA A 233 16.85 7.37 -0.49
N ALA A 234 16.60 8.66 -0.63
CA ALA A 234 15.32 9.28 -0.34
C ALA A 234 15.05 10.41 -1.32
N ARG A 235 13.79 10.70 -1.56
CA ARG A 235 13.36 11.86 -2.32
C ARG A 235 12.82 12.92 -1.36
N MET A 236 13.39 14.11 -1.41
CA MET A 236 12.99 15.26 -0.63
C MET A 236 12.68 16.42 -1.58
N GLU A 237 11.49 16.98 -1.52
CA GLU A 237 11.03 18.09 -2.37
C GLU A 237 11.29 17.85 -3.89
N GLY A 238 10.99 16.63 -4.34
CA GLY A 238 11.20 16.25 -5.75
C GLY A 238 12.63 15.86 -6.12
N THR A 239 13.63 16.17 -5.30
CA THR A 239 15.04 15.89 -5.53
C THR A 239 15.44 14.58 -4.86
N ALA A 240 16.17 13.70 -5.56
CA ALA A 240 16.69 12.50 -4.97
C ALA A 240 18.02 12.77 -4.23
N TRP A 241 18.12 12.20 -3.04
CA TRP A 241 19.29 12.27 -2.17
C TRP A 241 19.75 10.86 -1.86
N VAL A 242 21.05 10.68 -1.81
CA VAL A 242 21.68 9.40 -1.51
C VAL A 242 22.76 9.60 -0.47
N MET A 243 22.77 8.77 0.56
CA MET A 243 23.90 8.62 1.48
C MET A 243 24.55 7.27 1.22
N ALA A 244 25.85 7.22 1.08
CA ALA A 244 26.62 6.00 0.84
C ALA A 244 27.91 6.03 1.64
N ASP A 245 28.34 4.87 2.15
CA ASP A 245 29.67 4.69 2.70
C ASP A 245 30.63 4.41 1.54
N MET A 246 31.52 5.34 1.29
CA MET A 246 32.55 5.30 0.22
C MET A 246 33.91 4.92 0.77
N GLY A 247 34.01 4.54 2.05
CA GLY A 247 35.23 4.19 2.75
C GLY A 247 35.73 2.77 2.53
N ALA A 248 36.86 2.46 3.10
CA ALA A 248 37.40 1.10 3.15
C ALA A 248 36.70 0.30 4.29
N PRO A 249 36.70 -1.05 4.24
CA PRO A 249 36.24 -1.87 5.35
C PRO A 249 36.91 -1.51 6.68
N GLY A 250 36.11 -1.08 7.67
CA GLY A 250 36.60 -0.66 8.99
C GLY A 250 36.94 0.82 9.13
N ALA A 251 36.88 1.61 8.04
CA ALA A 251 37.09 3.05 8.04
C ALA A 251 35.95 3.72 7.24
N PRO A 252 34.74 3.87 7.82
CA PRO A 252 33.58 4.40 7.12
C PRO A 252 33.81 5.86 6.69
N ASP A 253 33.49 6.16 5.44
CA ASP A 253 33.48 7.51 4.86
C ASP A 253 32.08 7.77 4.27
N LEU A 254 31.16 8.20 5.14
CA LEU A 254 29.79 8.48 4.74
C LEU A 254 29.71 9.76 3.93
N GLN A 255 29.22 9.66 2.71
CA GLN A 255 29.09 10.76 1.77
C GLN A 255 27.63 10.98 1.40
N LEU A 256 27.22 12.24 1.32
CA LEU A 256 25.91 12.64 0.85
C LEU A 256 26.00 13.06 -0.62
N PHE A 257 25.05 12.60 -1.41
CA PHE A 257 24.89 12.93 -2.82
C PHE A 257 23.49 13.50 -3.05
N ARG A 258 23.41 14.48 -3.95
CA ARG A 258 22.16 15.07 -4.39
C ARG A 258 22.03 14.96 -5.90
N GLU A 259 20.84 14.64 -6.37
CA GLU A 259 20.50 14.68 -7.78
C GLU A 259 20.52 16.13 -8.27
N ALA A 260 21.51 16.47 -9.09
CA ALA A 260 21.66 17.82 -9.65
C ALA A 260 20.79 18.00 -10.92
N THR A 261 20.75 16.96 -11.76
CA THR A 261 19.83 16.80 -12.87
C THR A 261 19.36 15.34 -12.91
N PRO A 262 18.26 15.00 -13.57
CA PRO A 262 17.72 13.65 -13.58
C PRO A 262 18.75 12.59 -13.96
N GLY A 263 19.05 11.70 -13.01
CA GLY A 263 20.03 10.65 -13.19
C GLY A 263 21.50 11.07 -13.06
N ALA A 264 21.80 12.34 -12.81
CA ALA A 264 23.16 12.84 -12.53
C ALA A 264 23.23 13.36 -11.10
N TYR A 265 24.14 12.78 -10.33
CA TYR A 265 24.35 13.11 -8.92
C TYR A 265 25.59 13.97 -8.74
N ARG A 266 25.61 14.74 -7.66
CA ARG A 266 26.75 15.51 -7.20
C ARG A 266 27.03 15.15 -5.74
N ALA A 267 28.29 14.96 -5.39
CA ALA A 267 28.70 14.80 -4.01
C ALA A 267 28.54 16.14 -3.27
N GLU A 268 27.79 16.15 -2.18
CA GLU A 268 27.59 17.33 -1.33
C GLU A 268 28.61 17.38 -0.20
N GLY A 269 29.23 16.25 0.13
CA GLY A 269 30.31 16.15 1.10
C GLY A 269 30.16 15.02 2.10
N ALA A 270 31.13 14.90 2.98
CA ALA A 270 31.15 13.94 4.06
C ALA A 270 30.10 14.31 5.13
N VAL A 271 29.45 13.30 5.67
CA VAL A 271 28.46 13.44 6.74
C VAL A 271 28.79 12.51 7.89
N ALA A 272 28.32 12.86 9.09
CA ALA A 272 28.49 12.04 10.28
C ALA A 272 27.13 11.67 10.88
N LEU A 273 26.99 10.43 11.29
CA LEU A 273 25.80 9.94 12.03
C LEU A 273 26.09 10.01 13.54
N ALA A 274 26.42 11.20 14.03
CA ALA A 274 26.68 11.45 15.44
C ALA A 274 26.26 12.87 15.84
N GLY A 275 25.80 13.05 17.05
CA GLY A 275 25.33 14.33 17.59
C GLY A 275 24.11 14.85 16.81
N THR A 276 24.22 16.05 16.24
CA THR A 276 23.16 16.65 15.43
C THR A 276 23.14 16.18 13.97
N CYS A 277 23.97 15.23 13.60
CA CYS A 277 24.17 14.74 12.23
C CYS A 277 24.34 15.88 11.22
N PRO A 278 25.40 16.69 11.37
CA PRO A 278 25.62 17.85 10.52
C PRO A 278 25.74 17.46 9.05
N GLY A 279 25.18 18.28 8.18
CA GLY A 279 25.16 18.05 6.73
C GLY A 279 24.01 17.16 6.23
N ILE A 280 23.28 16.48 7.10
CA ILE A 280 22.12 15.70 6.69
C ILE A 280 20.82 16.46 7.05
N PRO A 281 19.99 16.84 6.06
CA PRO A 281 18.69 17.43 6.33
C PRO A 281 17.81 16.58 7.25
N VAL A 282 17.06 17.22 8.17
CA VAL A 282 16.24 16.53 9.17
C VAL A 282 15.31 15.50 8.53
N ALA A 283 14.63 15.89 7.45
CA ALA A 283 13.70 15.01 6.74
C ALA A 283 14.37 13.74 6.18
N LEU A 284 15.62 13.84 5.71
CA LEU A 284 16.37 12.68 5.24
C LEU A 284 16.78 11.75 6.41
N ARG A 285 17.17 12.34 7.56
CA ARG A 285 17.46 11.56 8.78
C ARG A 285 16.26 10.71 9.20
N GLU A 286 15.08 11.33 9.16
CA GLU A 286 13.83 10.67 9.50
C GLU A 286 13.43 9.61 8.47
N ALA A 287 13.52 9.92 7.16
CA ALA A 287 13.24 8.97 6.11
C ALA A 287 14.15 7.73 6.17
N TRP A 288 15.40 7.92 6.59
CA TRP A 288 16.38 6.85 6.71
C TRP A 288 16.42 6.19 8.10
N GLY A 289 15.58 6.62 9.06
CA GLY A 289 15.48 6.03 10.38
C GLY A 289 16.58 6.43 11.37
N TYR A 290 17.25 7.57 11.14
CA TYR A 290 18.30 8.11 12.02
C TYR A 290 17.81 9.18 13.00
N ALA A 291 16.50 9.36 13.13
CA ALA A 291 15.92 10.38 13.99
C ALA A 291 16.33 10.25 15.47
N SER A 292 16.50 9.00 15.94
CA SER A 292 16.94 8.70 17.31
C SER A 292 18.46 8.91 17.53
N GLU A 293 19.26 8.84 16.47
CA GLU A 293 20.72 8.95 16.53
C GLU A 293 21.18 10.39 16.34
N CYS A 294 20.31 11.22 15.78
CA CYS A 294 20.56 12.63 15.54
C CYS A 294 19.62 13.48 16.43
N ALA A 295 20.14 14.43 17.15
CA ALA A 295 19.30 15.33 17.97
C ALA A 295 18.18 15.93 17.13
N ALA A 296 16.97 15.96 17.67
CA ALA A 296 15.80 16.49 17.00
C ALA A 296 16.03 17.95 16.58
N GLY A 297 15.90 18.19 15.29
CA GLY A 297 15.93 19.53 14.72
C GLY A 297 14.54 19.93 14.22
N ASP A 298 14.37 21.11 13.75
CA ASP A 298 13.20 21.88 13.34
C ASP A 298 11.88 21.15 13.05
N PRO A 299 10.74 21.69 13.48
CA PRO A 299 9.42 21.16 13.13
C PRO A 299 9.17 21.29 11.62
N GLY A 300 8.75 20.19 10.99
CA GLY A 300 8.48 20.13 9.56
C GLY A 300 7.43 21.12 9.06
N VAL A 301 7.54 21.52 7.81
CA VAL A 301 6.60 22.41 7.12
C VAL A 301 5.25 21.70 6.92
N PRO A 302 4.11 22.33 7.29
CA PRO A 302 2.79 21.76 7.04
C PRO A 302 2.53 21.58 5.53
N LEU A 303 1.95 20.44 5.15
CA LEU A 303 1.53 20.23 3.76
C LEU A 303 0.39 21.15 3.36
N PRO A 304 0.39 21.67 2.12
CA PRO A 304 -0.79 22.30 1.55
C PRO A 304 -1.98 21.33 1.55
N GLY A 305 -3.15 21.78 1.98
CA GLY A 305 -4.36 20.98 2.03
C GLY A 305 -4.62 20.25 0.71
N THR A 306 -4.80 18.92 0.80
CA THR A 306 -4.97 18.07 -0.37
C THR A 306 -6.45 17.97 -0.72
N ALA A 307 -6.98 18.90 -1.51
CA ALA A 307 -8.34 18.82 -2.02
C ALA A 307 -8.59 17.55 -2.84
N ALA A 308 -9.76 16.96 -2.72
CA ALA A 308 -10.22 15.91 -3.62
C ALA A 308 -10.30 16.43 -5.06
N THR A 309 -10.14 15.54 -6.04
CA THR A 309 -10.23 15.91 -7.45
C THR A 309 -11.70 16.08 -7.85
N GLY A 310 -12.15 17.33 -7.98
CA GLY A 310 -13.50 17.68 -8.40
C GLY A 310 -14.58 17.45 -7.34
N GLU A 311 -15.82 17.65 -7.74
CA GLU A 311 -17.01 17.59 -6.88
C GLU A 311 -17.72 16.25 -7.01
N LEU A 312 -18.05 15.62 -5.87
CA LEU A 312 -18.83 14.38 -5.88
C LEU A 312 -20.29 14.64 -6.32
N PRO A 313 -20.90 13.71 -7.08
CA PRO A 313 -22.36 13.76 -7.30
C PRO A 313 -23.12 13.79 -5.98
N GLU A 314 -24.22 14.55 -5.94
CA GLU A 314 -25.00 14.77 -4.73
C GLU A 314 -25.39 13.47 -4.01
N PRO A 315 -25.84 12.40 -4.71
CA PRO A 315 -26.26 11.17 -4.03
C PRO A 315 -25.18 10.47 -3.21
N VAL A 316 -23.91 10.78 -3.40
CA VAL A 316 -22.79 10.14 -2.68
C VAL A 316 -22.05 11.09 -1.75
N ARG A 317 -22.55 12.32 -1.57
CA ARG A 317 -22.04 13.27 -0.57
C ARG A 317 -22.53 12.93 0.83
N GLY A 318 -21.66 13.14 1.82
CA GLY A 318 -21.97 12.87 3.23
C GLY A 318 -21.79 11.40 3.58
N VAL A 319 -22.65 10.90 4.45
CA VAL A 319 -22.54 9.55 5.01
C VAL A 319 -23.45 8.56 4.31
N GLY A 320 -22.84 7.51 3.77
CA GLY A 320 -23.56 6.39 3.13
C GLY A 320 -23.42 5.08 3.90
N MET A 321 -24.34 4.15 3.64
CA MET A 321 -24.33 2.82 4.25
C MET A 321 -24.68 1.75 3.22
N TRP A 322 -23.90 0.67 3.17
CA TRP A 322 -24.10 -0.40 2.21
C TRP A 322 -24.97 -1.51 2.76
N ILE A 323 -25.91 -1.95 1.96
CA ILE A 323 -26.87 -3.01 2.25
C ILE A 323 -26.71 -4.12 1.22
N TRP A 324 -26.28 -5.31 1.69
CA TRP A 324 -26.23 -6.50 0.85
C TRP A 324 -27.61 -7.17 0.77
N TYR A 325 -28.21 -7.46 1.95
CA TYR A 325 -29.54 -8.04 2.06
C TYR A 325 -30.44 -7.11 2.88
N VAL A 326 -31.50 -6.60 2.26
CA VAL A 326 -32.45 -5.68 2.91
C VAL A 326 -33.12 -6.33 4.13
N ASN A 327 -33.57 -7.57 3.97
CA ASN A 327 -34.26 -8.32 5.04
C ASN A 327 -33.34 -8.82 6.16
N ARG A 328 -32.00 -8.70 6.00
CA ARG A 328 -31.00 -9.00 7.05
C ARG A 328 -30.42 -7.75 7.68
N SER A 329 -30.77 -6.59 7.18
CA SER A 329 -30.30 -5.31 7.71
C SER A 329 -31.20 -4.83 8.84
N GLU A 330 -32.50 -4.82 8.61
CA GLU A 330 -33.55 -4.53 9.61
C GLU A 330 -34.78 -5.39 9.30
N PRO A 331 -35.63 -5.64 10.29
CA PRO A 331 -36.88 -6.40 10.09
C PRO A 331 -37.84 -5.72 9.11
N THR A 332 -37.81 -4.39 9.05
CA THR A 332 -38.68 -3.58 8.19
C THR A 332 -37.90 -2.45 7.50
N LEU A 333 -38.44 -1.93 6.40
CA LEU A 333 -37.90 -0.72 5.77
C LEU A 333 -37.98 0.50 6.70
N GLN A 334 -39.02 0.58 7.55
CA GLN A 334 -39.08 1.63 8.56
C GLN A 334 -37.92 1.58 9.54
N GLY A 335 -37.47 0.40 9.96
CA GLY A 335 -36.28 0.22 10.79
C GLY A 335 -35.02 0.75 10.12
N ILE A 336 -34.87 0.56 8.80
CA ILE A 336 -33.77 1.15 8.02
C ILE A 336 -33.85 2.68 8.05
N ILE A 337 -35.02 3.26 7.82
CA ILE A 337 -35.28 4.70 7.81
C ILE A 337 -34.92 5.30 9.17
N ASP A 338 -35.45 4.73 10.25
CA ASP A 338 -35.24 5.24 11.61
C ASP A 338 -33.78 5.19 12.04
N ARG A 339 -33.09 4.09 11.74
CA ARG A 339 -31.68 3.95 12.06
C ARG A 339 -30.81 4.89 11.21
N ALA A 340 -31.10 5.01 9.93
CA ALA A 340 -30.40 5.94 9.04
C ALA A 340 -30.51 7.38 9.57
N ARG A 341 -31.72 7.84 9.88
CA ARG A 341 -31.97 9.18 10.43
C ARG A 341 -31.26 9.41 11.76
N ARG A 342 -31.36 8.45 12.69
CA ARG A 342 -30.75 8.54 14.02
C ARG A 342 -29.23 8.70 13.95
N HIS A 343 -28.57 8.10 12.94
CA HIS A 343 -27.12 8.08 12.81
C HIS A 343 -26.58 8.93 11.66
N GLY A 344 -27.40 9.82 11.08
CA GLY A 344 -26.96 10.75 10.06
C GLY A 344 -26.57 10.12 8.72
N VAL A 345 -27.07 8.90 8.45
CA VAL A 345 -26.89 8.24 7.14
C VAL A 345 -27.86 8.90 6.15
N ARG A 346 -27.30 9.47 5.07
CA ARG A 346 -28.07 10.16 4.03
C ARG A 346 -28.34 9.27 2.83
N THR A 347 -27.44 8.33 2.56
CA THR A 347 -27.49 7.47 1.37
C THR A 347 -27.42 6.00 1.76
N VAL A 348 -28.28 5.19 1.19
CA VAL A 348 -28.18 3.73 1.27
C VAL A 348 -27.78 3.16 -0.09
N HIS A 349 -26.75 2.33 -0.11
CA HIS A 349 -26.28 1.61 -1.29
C HIS A 349 -26.82 0.18 -1.22
N ILE A 350 -27.81 -0.15 -2.04
CA ILE A 350 -28.52 -1.45 -1.98
C ILE A 350 -28.09 -2.35 -3.13
N LYS A 351 -27.76 -3.61 -2.83
CA LYS A 351 -27.42 -4.61 -3.86
C LYS A 351 -28.62 -4.83 -4.78
N SER A 352 -28.42 -4.56 -6.06
CA SER A 352 -29.41 -4.71 -7.13
C SER A 352 -29.08 -5.80 -8.13
N GLY A 353 -27.86 -6.37 -8.05
CA GLY A 353 -27.44 -7.41 -8.98
C GLY A 353 -26.13 -8.09 -8.62
N ASP A 354 -25.91 -9.26 -9.24
CA ASP A 354 -24.70 -10.06 -9.18
C ASP A 354 -24.49 -10.72 -10.55
N GLY A 355 -23.45 -10.33 -11.27
CA GLY A 355 -23.28 -10.72 -12.65
C GLY A 355 -24.52 -10.39 -13.50
N THR A 356 -25.10 -11.40 -14.13
CA THR A 356 -26.31 -11.24 -14.95
C THR A 356 -27.62 -11.44 -14.17
N SER A 357 -27.56 -11.62 -12.85
CA SER A 357 -28.72 -11.85 -12.00
C SER A 357 -29.18 -10.55 -11.34
N TYR A 358 -30.44 -10.16 -11.57
CA TYR A 358 -31.05 -9.00 -10.94
C TYR A 358 -31.67 -9.36 -9.59
N TRP A 359 -31.50 -8.51 -8.57
CA TRP A 359 -31.98 -8.71 -7.20
C TRP A 359 -33.22 -7.86 -6.94
N ARG A 360 -34.40 -8.47 -6.95
CA ARG A 360 -35.72 -7.80 -6.78
C ARG A 360 -35.91 -7.11 -5.42
N GLN A 361 -35.04 -7.34 -4.45
CA GLN A 361 -35.09 -6.58 -3.19
C GLN A 361 -34.95 -5.07 -3.44
N PHE A 362 -34.19 -4.67 -4.50
CA PHE A 362 -34.02 -3.28 -4.86
C PHE A 362 -35.33 -2.62 -5.24
N ASP A 363 -36.17 -3.27 -6.10
CA ASP A 363 -37.44 -2.74 -6.57
C ASP A 363 -38.39 -2.44 -5.40
N ARG A 364 -38.40 -3.29 -4.36
CA ARG A 364 -39.24 -3.15 -3.17
C ARG A 364 -38.77 -2.07 -2.21
N ALA A 365 -37.48 -1.78 -2.18
CA ALA A 365 -36.87 -0.87 -1.20
C ALA A 365 -36.75 0.57 -1.72
N VAL A 366 -36.49 0.76 -3.02
CA VAL A 366 -36.10 2.07 -3.57
C VAL A 366 -37.17 3.14 -3.36
N GLY A 367 -38.42 2.87 -3.69
CA GLY A 367 -39.51 3.83 -3.58
C GLY A 367 -39.77 4.30 -2.14
N PRO A 368 -40.06 3.37 -1.18
CA PRO A 368 -40.31 3.74 0.22
C PRO A 368 -39.15 4.49 0.88
N LEU A 369 -37.87 4.08 0.63
CA LEU A 369 -36.71 4.74 1.23
C LEU A 369 -36.51 6.16 0.67
N LYS A 370 -36.76 6.36 -0.62
CA LYS A 370 -36.73 7.71 -1.24
C LYS A 370 -37.83 8.60 -0.73
N ALA A 371 -39.07 8.06 -0.61
CA ALA A 371 -40.20 8.80 -0.03
C ALA A 371 -39.90 9.27 1.40
N ALA A 372 -39.10 8.52 2.15
CA ALA A 372 -38.61 8.91 3.48
C ALA A 372 -37.45 9.93 3.48
N GLY A 373 -37.00 10.41 2.30
CA GLY A 373 -35.95 11.40 2.15
C GLY A 373 -34.53 10.84 2.10
N LEU A 374 -34.35 9.52 2.04
CA LEU A 374 -33.03 8.92 1.85
C LEU A 374 -32.64 8.95 0.36
N ARG A 375 -31.36 9.11 0.05
CA ARG A 375 -30.81 8.78 -1.26
C ARG A 375 -30.63 7.28 -1.38
N VAL A 376 -30.98 6.71 -2.52
CA VAL A 376 -30.90 5.26 -2.75
C VAL A 376 -30.07 4.99 -3.99
N CYS A 377 -28.82 4.56 -3.79
CA CYS A 377 -27.93 4.11 -4.84
C CYS A 377 -28.02 2.59 -5.01
N ALA A 378 -28.04 2.14 -6.24
CA ALA A 378 -27.94 0.71 -6.55
C ALA A 378 -26.47 0.30 -6.70
N TRP A 379 -26.13 -0.95 -6.33
CA TRP A 379 -24.82 -1.52 -6.66
C TRP A 379 -24.95 -2.96 -7.16
N GLN A 380 -24.01 -3.33 -8.03
CA GLN A 380 -23.94 -4.65 -8.63
C GLN A 380 -22.52 -5.17 -8.58
N TYR A 381 -22.35 -6.40 -8.10
CA TYR A 381 -21.11 -7.13 -8.26
C TYR A 381 -20.97 -7.57 -9.72
N VAL A 382 -19.93 -7.13 -10.41
CA VAL A 382 -19.72 -7.41 -11.84
C VAL A 382 -18.55 -8.36 -12.05
N ARG A 383 -18.76 -9.37 -12.89
CA ARG A 383 -17.78 -10.43 -13.16
C ARG A 383 -17.03 -10.22 -14.45
N GLY A 384 -17.56 -9.38 -15.35
CA GLY A 384 -17.01 -9.14 -16.67
C GLY A 384 -17.10 -10.32 -17.65
N THR A 385 -17.83 -11.37 -17.29
CA THR A 385 -18.00 -12.54 -18.15
C THR A 385 -18.95 -12.26 -19.32
N ARG A 386 -20.00 -11.49 -19.08
CA ARG A 386 -21.02 -11.06 -20.07
C ARG A 386 -21.28 -9.56 -19.93
N PRO A 387 -20.33 -8.70 -20.37
CA PRO A 387 -20.36 -7.27 -20.05
C PRO A 387 -21.66 -6.56 -20.41
N GLU A 388 -22.23 -6.84 -21.58
CA GLU A 388 -23.46 -6.17 -22.03
C GLU A 388 -24.71 -6.64 -21.28
N ALA A 389 -24.77 -7.92 -20.92
CA ALA A 389 -25.86 -8.48 -20.12
C ALA A 389 -25.78 -8.00 -18.66
N GLU A 390 -24.57 -7.92 -18.09
CA GLU A 390 -24.35 -7.35 -16.77
C GLU A 390 -24.73 -5.86 -16.75
N ALA A 391 -24.40 -5.10 -17.80
CA ALA A 391 -24.81 -3.70 -17.94
C ALA A 391 -26.33 -3.52 -18.08
N ALA A 392 -27.04 -4.50 -18.66
CA ALA A 392 -28.50 -4.47 -18.72
C ALA A 392 -29.14 -4.64 -17.34
N VAL A 393 -28.55 -5.47 -16.47
CA VAL A 393 -28.96 -5.62 -15.06
C VAL A 393 -28.77 -4.29 -14.31
N ALA A 394 -27.63 -3.64 -14.48
CA ALA A 394 -27.36 -2.32 -13.92
C ALA A 394 -28.40 -1.28 -14.35
N ALA A 395 -28.67 -1.19 -15.64
CA ALA A 395 -29.64 -0.25 -16.20
C ALA A 395 -31.08 -0.52 -15.71
N ARG A 396 -31.41 -1.75 -15.37
CA ARG A 396 -32.70 -2.08 -14.76
C ARG A 396 -32.86 -1.42 -13.39
N ALA A 397 -31.83 -1.44 -12.53
CA ALA A 397 -31.86 -0.77 -11.23
C ALA A 397 -31.99 0.75 -11.38
N VAL A 398 -31.34 1.34 -12.40
CA VAL A 398 -31.48 2.76 -12.70
C VAL A 398 -32.92 3.10 -13.08
N ARG A 399 -33.54 2.31 -13.96
CA ARG A 399 -34.95 2.51 -14.33
C ARG A 399 -35.93 2.27 -13.17
N ALA A 400 -35.55 1.45 -12.19
CA ALA A 400 -36.34 1.27 -10.97
C ALA A 400 -36.30 2.47 -10.01
N GLY A 401 -35.47 3.50 -10.33
CA GLY A 401 -35.47 4.77 -9.60
C GLY A 401 -34.23 5.00 -8.71
N ALA A 402 -33.12 4.28 -8.92
CA ALA A 402 -31.87 4.57 -8.23
C ALA A 402 -31.39 6.02 -8.46
N ASP A 403 -30.89 6.69 -7.43
CA ASP A 403 -30.31 8.04 -7.55
C ASP A 403 -28.87 8.00 -8.10
N CYS A 404 -28.16 6.91 -7.88
CA CYS A 404 -26.86 6.62 -8.48
C CYS A 404 -26.65 5.11 -8.64
N PHE A 405 -25.67 4.75 -9.43
CA PHE A 405 -25.28 3.35 -9.61
C PHE A 405 -23.80 3.15 -9.31
N VAL A 406 -23.45 2.11 -8.56
CA VAL A 406 -22.05 1.76 -8.26
C VAL A 406 -21.71 0.40 -8.84
N VAL A 407 -20.71 0.38 -9.70
CA VAL A 407 -20.09 -0.82 -10.27
C VAL A 407 -19.14 -1.39 -9.23
N ASP A 408 -19.43 -2.58 -8.72
CA ASP A 408 -18.57 -3.32 -7.79
C ASP A 408 -17.77 -4.34 -8.60
N ALA A 409 -16.54 -3.98 -8.97
CA ALA A 409 -15.65 -4.80 -9.79
C ALA A 409 -14.38 -5.14 -9.01
N GLU A 410 -14.06 -6.43 -8.94
CA GLU A 410 -12.99 -6.91 -8.07
C GLU A 410 -12.04 -7.88 -8.80
N ILE A 411 -11.58 -8.92 -8.10
CA ILE A 411 -10.52 -9.84 -8.51
C ILE A 411 -10.81 -10.57 -9.84
N GLU A 412 -12.08 -10.76 -10.20
CA GLU A 412 -12.45 -11.37 -11.46
C GLU A 412 -11.91 -10.57 -12.66
N PHE A 413 -11.95 -9.23 -12.56
CA PHE A 413 -11.40 -8.36 -13.59
C PHE A 413 -9.87 -8.36 -13.66
N GLU A 414 -9.16 -8.74 -12.61
CA GLU A 414 -7.72 -8.97 -12.70
C GLU A 414 -7.36 -10.28 -13.40
N ARG A 415 -8.22 -11.28 -13.23
CA ARG A 415 -7.96 -12.65 -13.71
C ARG A 415 -8.49 -12.89 -15.11
N ILE A 416 -9.57 -12.21 -15.51
CA ILE A 416 -10.23 -12.46 -16.80
C ILE A 416 -9.35 -12.01 -17.97
N ARG A 417 -9.34 -12.79 -19.05
CA ARG A 417 -8.67 -12.41 -20.31
C ARG A 417 -9.36 -11.18 -20.92
N GLN A 418 -8.58 -10.34 -21.62
CA GLN A 418 -9.09 -9.14 -22.28
C GLN A 418 -9.80 -8.15 -21.32
N ARG A 419 -9.33 -8.06 -20.08
CA ARG A 419 -9.96 -7.29 -18.98
C ARG A 419 -10.29 -5.84 -19.33
N TYR A 420 -9.39 -5.15 -20.01
CA TYR A 420 -9.61 -3.77 -20.44
C TYR A 420 -10.75 -3.65 -21.46
N GLN A 421 -10.76 -4.54 -22.45
CA GLN A 421 -11.84 -4.57 -23.46
C GLN A 421 -13.19 -4.89 -22.83
N ARG A 422 -13.23 -5.84 -21.89
CA ARG A 422 -14.46 -6.22 -21.18
C ARG A 422 -14.98 -5.10 -20.29
N ALA A 423 -14.10 -4.42 -19.54
CA ALA A 423 -14.46 -3.25 -18.75
C ALA A 423 -14.99 -2.11 -19.63
N THR A 424 -14.31 -1.82 -20.75
CA THR A 424 -14.77 -0.81 -21.72
C THR A 424 -16.12 -1.17 -22.35
N ARG A 425 -16.33 -2.45 -22.70
CA ARG A 425 -17.62 -2.93 -23.23
C ARG A 425 -18.74 -2.79 -22.21
N TYR A 426 -18.50 -3.17 -20.95
CA TYR A 426 -19.45 -2.98 -19.86
C TYR A 426 -19.84 -1.51 -19.70
N MET A 427 -18.85 -0.63 -19.55
CA MET A 427 -19.10 0.80 -19.33
C MET A 427 -19.82 1.45 -20.53
N ARG A 428 -19.42 1.12 -21.76
CA ARG A 428 -20.10 1.59 -22.98
C ARG A 428 -21.57 1.13 -23.02
N ALA A 429 -21.81 -0.17 -22.74
CA ALA A 429 -23.15 -0.72 -22.74
C ALA A 429 -24.03 -0.15 -21.63
N LEU A 430 -23.45 0.14 -20.46
CA LEU A 430 -24.15 0.81 -19.36
C LEU A 430 -24.52 2.24 -19.77
N ARG A 431 -23.54 3.03 -20.23
CA ARG A 431 -23.75 4.43 -20.63
C ARG A 431 -24.75 4.60 -21.77
N ALA A 432 -24.74 3.70 -22.73
CA ALA A 432 -25.75 3.69 -23.80
C ALA A 432 -27.20 3.53 -23.28
N ARG A 433 -27.35 2.92 -22.09
CA ARG A 433 -28.68 2.67 -21.49
C ARG A 433 -29.12 3.73 -20.47
N VAL A 434 -28.14 4.34 -19.77
CA VAL A 434 -28.45 5.26 -18.65
C VAL A 434 -28.04 6.71 -18.94
N GLY A 435 -27.30 6.95 -20.03
CA GLY A 435 -26.76 8.26 -20.38
C GLY A 435 -25.44 8.58 -19.69
N THR A 436 -24.73 9.58 -20.21
CA THR A 436 -23.42 10.00 -19.68
C THR A 436 -23.55 10.89 -18.45
N ALA A 437 -24.66 11.60 -18.28
CA ALA A 437 -24.93 12.48 -17.14
C ALA A 437 -25.33 11.72 -15.86
N TYR A 438 -25.86 10.50 -16.00
CA TYR A 438 -26.32 9.72 -14.85
C TYR A 438 -25.15 9.34 -13.92
N PRO A 439 -25.26 9.53 -12.58
CA PRO A 439 -24.18 9.25 -11.64
C PRO A 439 -23.82 7.77 -11.58
N VAL A 440 -22.67 7.39 -12.14
CA VAL A 440 -22.10 6.03 -12.06
C VAL A 440 -20.75 6.10 -11.38
N GLY A 441 -20.57 5.30 -10.35
CA GLY A 441 -19.31 5.14 -9.62
C GLY A 441 -18.67 3.77 -9.82
N LEU A 442 -17.39 3.67 -9.45
CA LEU A 442 -16.66 2.41 -9.35
C LEU A 442 -16.26 2.18 -7.89
N THR A 443 -16.60 1.03 -7.32
CA THR A 443 -15.98 0.53 -6.11
C THR A 443 -15.09 -0.66 -6.45
N THR A 444 -13.89 -0.69 -5.86
CA THR A 444 -12.88 -1.72 -6.07
C THR A 444 -11.75 -1.58 -5.05
N PHE A 445 -10.64 -2.29 -5.26
CA PHE A 445 -9.46 -2.27 -4.42
C PHE A 445 -8.94 -0.84 -4.16
N PRO A 446 -8.53 -0.53 -2.91
CA PRO A 446 -8.05 0.80 -2.55
C PRO A 446 -6.60 1.05 -3.02
N TYR A 447 -5.79 -0.02 -3.10
CA TYR A 447 -4.35 0.05 -3.38
C TYR A 447 -4.05 -0.39 -4.81
N VAL A 448 -4.05 0.60 -5.71
CA VAL A 448 -3.82 0.38 -7.15
C VAL A 448 -2.48 -0.28 -7.44
N ASP A 449 -1.47 0.04 -6.65
CA ASP A 449 -0.12 -0.54 -6.77
C ASP A 449 -0.08 -2.05 -6.52
N LEU A 450 -0.93 -2.57 -5.63
CA LEU A 450 -1.06 -4.00 -5.36
C LEU A 450 -1.93 -4.72 -6.41
N HIS A 451 -2.77 -3.98 -7.10
CA HIS A 451 -3.73 -4.48 -8.09
C HIS A 451 -3.48 -3.89 -9.49
N GLY A 452 -2.21 -3.78 -9.89
CA GLY A 452 -1.81 -3.18 -11.17
C GLY A 452 -2.38 -3.86 -12.42
N ARG A 453 -2.89 -5.07 -12.30
CA ARG A 453 -3.58 -5.78 -13.38
C ARG A 453 -5.06 -5.41 -13.50
N PHE A 454 -5.67 -4.83 -12.47
CA PHE A 454 -7.07 -4.41 -12.52
C PHE A 454 -7.21 -3.23 -13.50
N PRO A 455 -8.24 -3.22 -14.37
CA PRO A 455 -8.36 -2.23 -15.44
C PRO A 455 -9.00 -0.90 -14.99
N TYR A 456 -8.44 -0.24 -13.97
CA TYR A 456 -8.95 1.04 -13.44
C TYR A 456 -9.15 2.06 -14.55
N SER A 457 -8.16 2.20 -15.44
CA SER A 457 -8.22 3.19 -16.52
C SER A 457 -9.32 2.92 -17.56
N ALA A 458 -9.83 1.69 -17.65
CA ALA A 458 -10.96 1.36 -18.51
C ALA A 458 -12.32 1.72 -17.86
N PHE A 459 -12.42 1.63 -16.53
CA PHE A 459 -13.61 2.06 -15.80
C PHE A 459 -13.66 3.57 -15.58
N LEU A 460 -12.51 4.20 -15.32
CA LEU A 460 -12.39 5.59 -14.88
C LEU A 460 -11.93 6.56 -15.99
N GLY A 461 -11.53 6.05 -17.17
CA GLY A 461 -11.04 6.83 -18.29
C GLY A 461 -11.96 6.81 -19.50
N GLY A 462 -11.84 7.83 -20.37
CA GLY A 462 -12.59 7.93 -21.62
C GLY A 462 -14.03 8.43 -21.46
N PRO A 463 -14.80 8.50 -22.58
CA PRO A 463 -16.11 9.17 -22.62
C PRO A 463 -17.21 8.41 -21.87
N ASN A 464 -17.06 7.11 -21.70
CA ASN A 464 -18.02 6.26 -20.98
C ASN A 464 -17.62 5.98 -19.52
N ALA A 465 -16.65 6.70 -18.99
CA ALA A 465 -16.11 6.47 -17.65
C ALA A 465 -17.14 6.62 -16.52
N ALA A 466 -16.86 5.98 -15.39
CA ALA A 466 -17.49 6.32 -14.14
C ALA A 466 -17.12 7.75 -13.73
N GLN A 467 -18.05 8.49 -13.15
CA GLN A 467 -17.83 9.87 -12.74
C GLN A 467 -17.10 9.99 -11.42
N PHE A 468 -17.18 8.99 -10.56
CA PHE A 468 -16.52 8.97 -9.25
C PHE A 468 -16.01 7.57 -8.92
N THR A 469 -15.15 7.48 -7.90
CA THR A 469 -14.67 6.19 -7.39
C THR A 469 -14.87 6.09 -5.88
N MET A 470 -15.14 4.86 -5.41
CA MET A 470 -15.37 4.51 -4.00
C MET A 470 -14.44 3.38 -3.59
N PRO A 471 -13.12 3.63 -3.40
CA PRO A 471 -12.17 2.59 -3.02
C PRO A 471 -12.55 1.95 -1.68
N GLN A 472 -12.40 0.62 -1.59
CA GLN A 472 -12.75 -0.20 -0.42
C GLN A 472 -11.64 -0.15 0.65
N VAL A 473 -11.62 0.91 1.46
CA VAL A 473 -10.56 1.20 2.42
C VAL A 473 -10.79 0.42 3.72
N TYR A 474 -10.62 -0.90 3.67
CA TYR A 474 -10.81 -1.80 4.82
C TYR A 474 -9.51 -1.91 5.62
N TRP A 475 -9.13 -0.86 6.36
CA TRP A 475 -7.85 -0.74 7.08
C TRP A 475 -7.52 -1.93 7.99
N ARG A 476 -8.54 -2.59 8.58
CA ARG A 476 -8.29 -3.78 9.39
C ARG A 476 -7.89 -5.00 8.57
N ALA A 477 -8.44 -5.16 7.37
CA ALA A 477 -8.00 -6.21 6.45
C ALA A 477 -6.53 -6.03 6.07
N PHE A 478 -6.10 -4.78 5.92
CA PHE A 478 -4.71 -4.42 5.64
C PHE A 478 -3.85 -4.21 6.89
N ARG A 479 -4.44 -4.29 8.10
CA ARG A 479 -3.76 -4.13 9.38
C ARG A 479 -2.96 -2.83 9.52
N VAL A 480 -3.44 -1.75 8.92
CA VAL A 480 -2.89 -0.40 9.03
C VAL A 480 -3.79 0.50 9.88
N SER A 481 -3.28 1.67 10.28
CA SER A 481 -4.16 2.68 10.85
C SER A 481 -5.11 3.24 9.78
N PRO A 482 -6.31 3.69 10.16
CA PRO A 482 -7.22 4.35 9.23
C PRO A 482 -6.60 5.50 8.44
N ALA A 483 -5.75 6.30 9.08
CA ALA A 483 -5.08 7.44 8.45
C ALA A 483 -4.11 6.99 7.34
N VAL A 484 -3.28 5.99 7.59
CA VAL A 484 -2.36 5.41 6.61
C VAL A 484 -3.13 4.81 5.43
N ALA A 485 -4.24 4.11 5.72
CA ALA A 485 -5.07 3.54 4.66
C ALA A 485 -5.67 4.61 3.74
N VAL A 486 -6.20 5.69 4.32
CA VAL A 486 -6.75 6.82 3.56
C VAL A 486 -5.67 7.49 2.71
N GLU A 487 -4.53 7.81 3.31
CA GLU A 487 -3.42 8.48 2.62
C GLU A 487 -2.97 7.69 1.39
N ARG A 488 -2.66 6.39 1.56
CA ARG A 488 -2.23 5.54 0.44
C ARG A 488 -3.32 5.43 -0.63
N THR A 489 -4.56 5.23 -0.23
CA THR A 489 -5.69 5.17 -1.17
C THR A 489 -5.79 6.45 -1.99
N MET A 490 -5.73 7.60 -1.34
CA MET A 490 -5.81 8.90 -2.02
C MET A 490 -4.66 9.10 -3.00
N ARG A 491 -3.42 8.79 -2.59
CA ARG A 491 -2.23 8.90 -3.44
C ARG A 491 -2.40 8.14 -4.76
N TRP A 492 -2.78 6.88 -4.68
CA TRP A 492 -2.85 6.01 -5.85
C TRP A 492 -4.12 6.18 -6.71
N ASN A 493 -5.22 6.68 -6.14
CA ASN A 493 -6.46 6.86 -6.89
C ASN A 493 -6.59 8.24 -7.57
N ARG A 494 -5.89 9.27 -7.08
CA ARG A 494 -5.95 10.62 -7.66
C ARG A 494 -5.52 10.71 -9.12
N VAL A 495 -4.64 9.81 -9.58
CA VAL A 495 -4.16 9.77 -10.98
C VAL A 495 -5.27 9.55 -12.00
N TYR A 496 -6.42 9.02 -11.58
CA TYR A 496 -7.56 8.84 -12.47
C TYR A 496 -8.39 10.12 -12.66
N GLY A 497 -8.12 11.17 -11.90
CA GLY A 497 -8.78 12.48 -12.05
C GLY A 497 -10.27 12.45 -11.73
N LYS A 498 -10.72 11.52 -10.88
CA LYS A 498 -12.12 11.39 -10.47
C LYS A 498 -12.32 11.84 -9.03
N PRO A 499 -13.48 12.42 -8.70
CA PRO A 499 -13.89 12.61 -7.32
C PRO A 499 -13.87 11.28 -6.56
N ILE A 500 -13.41 11.31 -5.31
CA ILE A 500 -13.26 10.11 -4.49
C ILE A 500 -14.18 10.22 -3.28
N ALA A 501 -15.07 9.23 -3.12
CA ALA A 501 -15.75 8.92 -1.87
C ALA A 501 -15.08 7.68 -1.27
N LEU A 502 -14.91 7.61 0.04
CA LEU A 502 -14.22 6.48 0.65
C LEU A 502 -15.22 5.47 1.21
N LEU A 503 -14.95 4.18 0.98
CA LEU A 503 -15.72 3.08 1.55
C LEU A 503 -14.95 2.44 2.68
N GLY A 504 -15.32 2.74 3.94
CA GLY A 504 -14.76 2.14 5.14
C GLY A 504 -15.45 0.86 5.55
N GLY A 505 -14.78 0.05 6.40
CA GLY A 505 -15.34 -1.19 6.94
C GLY A 505 -15.96 -1.02 8.33
N THR A 506 -16.98 -1.86 8.62
CA THR A 506 -17.58 -2.02 9.96
C THR A 506 -17.68 -3.49 10.37
N TYR A 507 -17.24 -4.42 9.49
CA TYR A 507 -17.49 -5.86 9.59
C TYR A 507 -16.35 -6.65 10.27
N MET A 508 -15.16 -6.06 10.40
CA MET A 508 -13.98 -6.69 11.01
C MET A 508 -13.73 -6.23 12.45
N ARG A 509 -14.78 -5.86 13.18
CA ARG A 509 -14.72 -5.38 14.57
C ARG A 509 -13.98 -4.05 14.73
N GLU A 510 -14.04 -3.17 13.75
CA GLU A 510 -13.53 -1.79 13.83
C GLU A 510 -14.09 -1.10 15.07
N THR A 511 -13.21 -0.38 15.80
CA THR A 511 -13.64 0.35 16.99
C THR A 511 -14.25 1.71 16.61
N PRO A 512 -15.15 2.27 17.44
CA PRO A 512 -15.64 3.64 17.21
C PRO A 512 -14.52 4.69 17.10
N ALA A 513 -13.41 4.52 17.80
CA ALA A 513 -12.25 5.40 17.70
C ALA A 513 -11.59 5.30 16.32
N GLN A 514 -11.39 4.09 15.79
CA GLN A 514 -10.85 3.88 14.44
C GLN A 514 -11.76 4.45 13.36
N ILE A 515 -13.08 4.31 13.50
CA ILE A 515 -14.07 4.90 12.59
C ILE A 515 -13.93 6.43 12.59
N ARG A 516 -13.87 7.07 13.77
CA ARG A 516 -13.64 8.52 13.86
C ARG A 516 -12.29 8.93 13.26
N GLN A 517 -11.22 8.16 13.50
CA GLN A 517 -9.92 8.41 12.91
C GLN A 517 -9.96 8.36 11.38
N PHE A 518 -10.65 7.36 10.80
CA PHE A 518 -10.88 7.28 9.36
C PHE A 518 -11.59 8.52 8.83
N ARG A 519 -12.68 8.95 9.48
CA ARG A 519 -13.45 10.13 9.10
C ARG A 519 -12.63 11.41 9.19
N CYS A 520 -11.79 11.55 10.22
CA CYS A 520 -10.87 12.68 10.33
C CYS A 520 -9.82 12.69 9.21
N ALA A 521 -9.27 11.54 8.86
CA ALA A 521 -8.32 11.42 7.76
C ALA A 521 -9.00 11.72 6.40
N ALA A 522 -10.22 11.23 6.19
CA ALA A 522 -11.01 11.53 5.00
C ALA A 522 -11.28 13.04 4.86
N ARG A 523 -11.70 13.70 5.95
CA ARG A 523 -11.89 15.15 5.98
C ARG A 523 -10.60 15.92 5.67
N ALA A 524 -9.47 15.53 6.29
CA ALA A 524 -8.17 16.15 6.03
C ALA A 524 -7.72 15.97 4.57
N ALA A 525 -8.12 14.87 3.93
CA ALA A 525 -7.87 14.62 2.51
C ALA A 525 -8.83 15.36 1.56
N GLY A 526 -9.79 16.14 2.07
CA GLY A 526 -10.79 16.87 1.29
C GLY A 526 -11.89 15.98 0.71
N VAL A 527 -12.12 14.81 1.29
CA VAL A 527 -13.17 13.87 0.83
C VAL A 527 -14.54 14.38 1.25
N GLN A 528 -15.48 14.45 0.30
CA GLN A 528 -16.83 14.97 0.50
C GLN A 528 -17.87 13.89 0.84
N GLY A 529 -17.53 12.61 0.69
CA GLY A 529 -18.41 11.47 0.95
C GLY A 529 -17.68 10.29 1.53
N GLU A 530 -18.29 9.68 2.53
CA GLU A 530 -17.82 8.47 3.18
C GLU A 530 -18.97 7.46 3.30
N SER A 531 -18.69 6.18 3.16
CA SER A 531 -19.69 5.14 3.28
C SER A 531 -19.14 3.91 4.00
N TRP A 532 -20.02 3.00 4.44
CA TRP A 532 -19.64 1.93 5.36
C TRP A 532 -20.14 0.56 4.91
N TRP A 533 -19.24 -0.38 4.80
CA TRP A 533 -19.52 -1.78 4.52
C TRP A 533 -19.49 -2.60 5.82
N ALA A 534 -20.56 -3.21 6.27
CA ALA A 534 -21.89 -3.15 5.72
C ALA A 534 -22.94 -3.09 6.84
N TRP A 535 -24.17 -2.69 6.55
CA TRP A 535 -25.27 -2.50 7.50
C TRP A 535 -25.45 -3.69 8.43
N GLN A 536 -25.67 -4.89 7.88
CA GLN A 536 -25.96 -6.11 8.62
C GLN A 536 -24.82 -6.61 9.53
N ASN A 537 -23.60 -6.11 9.32
CA ASN A 537 -22.42 -6.46 10.10
C ASN A 537 -22.05 -5.39 11.13
N THR A 538 -22.68 -4.21 11.05
CA THR A 538 -22.39 -3.07 11.92
C THR A 538 -22.97 -3.28 13.30
N ARG A 539 -22.11 -3.27 14.32
CA ARG A 539 -22.51 -3.47 15.72
C ARG A 539 -23.10 -2.21 16.32
N ALA A 540 -23.98 -2.35 17.31
CA ALA A 540 -24.67 -1.23 17.97
C ALA A 540 -23.71 -0.10 18.39
N ARG A 541 -22.55 -0.43 18.97
CA ARG A 541 -21.54 0.53 19.42
C ARG A 541 -20.85 1.33 18.31
N GLN A 542 -20.86 0.84 17.06
CA GLN A 542 -20.21 1.51 15.92
C GLN A 542 -21.08 2.60 15.32
N TRP A 543 -22.41 2.42 15.33
CA TRP A 543 -23.37 3.30 14.68
C TRP A 543 -23.21 4.80 15.03
N PRO A 544 -23.03 5.19 16.30
CA PRO A 544 -22.86 6.60 16.64
C PRO A 544 -21.60 7.24 16.02
N ALA A 545 -20.58 6.43 15.69
CA ALA A 545 -19.36 6.93 15.10
C ALA A 545 -19.42 7.13 13.58
N LEU A 546 -20.41 6.52 12.89
CA LEU A 546 -20.49 6.54 11.43
C LEU A 546 -20.90 7.90 10.87
N GLY A 547 -21.88 8.56 11.45
CA GLY A 547 -22.42 9.82 10.95
C GLY A 547 -22.55 10.93 12.01
N GLY A 548 -22.22 10.66 13.27
CA GLY A 548 -22.31 11.61 14.37
C GLY A 548 -21.29 12.77 14.27
N PRO A 549 -21.40 13.74 15.19
CA PRO A 549 -20.43 14.84 15.26
C PRO A 549 -18.99 14.36 15.30
N LEU A 550 -18.11 15.06 14.60
CA LEU A 550 -16.73 14.70 14.45
C LEU A 550 -15.81 15.80 15.00
N SER A 551 -15.21 15.54 16.16
CA SER A 551 -14.11 16.33 16.68
C SER A 551 -12.80 15.68 16.26
N CYS A 552 -12.07 16.30 15.36
CA CYS A 552 -10.73 15.91 14.97
C CYS A 552 -9.75 16.72 15.80
N GLN A 553 -9.04 16.06 16.73
CA GLN A 553 -7.85 16.66 17.32
C GLN A 553 -6.89 17.03 16.21
N ALA A 554 -6.13 18.10 16.36
CA ALA A 554 -5.31 18.81 15.38
C ALA A 554 -5.00 18.05 14.08
N PRO A 555 -5.00 18.68 12.92
CA PRO A 555 -5.01 17.96 11.65
C PRO A 555 -4.00 16.83 11.75
N LEU A 556 -4.47 15.58 11.65
CA LEU A 556 -3.58 14.47 11.34
C LEU A 556 -2.82 14.98 10.13
N SER A 557 -1.56 15.40 10.34
CA SER A 557 -0.71 15.74 9.23
C SER A 557 -0.67 14.49 8.38
N LEU A 558 -1.50 14.46 7.32
CA LEU A 558 -1.35 13.49 6.26
C LEU A 558 0.11 13.68 5.86
N ARG A 559 0.89 12.62 5.96
CA ARG A 559 2.34 12.68 5.77
C ARG A 559 2.63 13.50 4.53
N ALA A 560 3.65 14.37 4.59
CA ALA A 560 4.20 15.08 3.46
C ALA A 560 4.90 14.08 2.51
N GLY A 561 4.16 13.14 1.96
CA GLY A 561 4.56 12.31 0.83
C GLY A 561 4.06 12.92 -0.46
N THR A 562 4.53 12.42 -1.59
CA THR A 562 4.03 12.80 -2.91
C THR A 562 2.50 12.67 -2.94
N ARG A 563 1.82 13.67 -3.46
CA ARG A 563 0.36 13.68 -3.64
C ARG A 563 -0.10 12.60 -4.61
N TYR A 564 0.77 12.24 -5.54
CA TYR A 564 0.58 11.24 -6.59
C TYR A 564 1.68 10.18 -6.53
N PRO A 565 1.46 8.99 -7.13
CA PRO A 565 2.48 7.95 -7.14
C PRO A 565 3.69 8.35 -7.97
N VAL A 566 4.87 8.04 -7.48
CA VAL A 566 6.11 8.13 -8.26
C VAL A 566 6.31 6.81 -9.00
N ILE A 567 6.29 6.87 -10.34
CA ILE A 567 6.54 5.73 -11.20
C ILE A 567 7.59 6.09 -12.26
N GLY A 568 8.37 5.10 -12.67
CA GLY A 568 9.48 5.29 -13.62
C GLY A 568 9.83 4.00 -14.35
N THR A 569 11.05 3.92 -14.86
CA THR A 569 11.58 2.77 -15.59
C THR A 569 11.33 1.47 -14.82
N ARG A 570 10.84 0.43 -15.50
CA ARG A 570 10.39 -0.87 -14.97
C ARG A 570 9.04 -0.88 -14.27
N SER A 571 8.42 0.25 -13.94
CA SER A 571 7.04 0.26 -13.45
C SER A 571 6.09 -0.36 -14.46
N ARG A 572 5.10 -1.10 -13.97
CA ARG A 572 4.10 -1.79 -14.80
C ARG A 572 2.70 -1.65 -14.18
N GLY A 573 1.69 -1.89 -14.99
CA GLY A 573 0.30 -1.94 -14.53
C GLY A 573 -0.55 -0.76 -15.00
N ASP A 574 -1.73 -0.66 -14.43
CA ASP A 574 -2.75 0.27 -14.90
C ASP A 574 -2.38 1.74 -14.68
N VAL A 575 -1.65 2.06 -13.63
CA VAL A 575 -1.16 3.44 -13.39
C VAL A 575 -0.21 3.91 -14.50
N VAL A 576 0.65 3.02 -15.02
CA VAL A 576 1.49 3.34 -16.19
C VAL A 576 0.65 3.51 -17.44
N ARG A 577 -0.36 2.65 -17.63
CA ARG A 577 -1.33 2.79 -18.72
C ARG A 577 -2.04 4.14 -18.64
N ARG A 578 -2.46 4.56 -17.44
CA ARG A 578 -3.09 5.86 -17.22
C ARG A 578 -2.17 7.02 -17.60
N LEU A 579 -0.91 6.99 -17.18
CA LEU A 579 0.09 7.97 -17.59
C LEU A 579 0.21 8.06 -19.11
N GLN A 580 0.35 6.91 -19.77
CA GLN A 580 0.45 6.84 -21.24
C GLN A 580 -0.81 7.39 -21.95
N GLN A 581 -1.99 7.14 -21.40
CA GLN A 581 -3.25 7.70 -21.92
C GLN A 581 -3.29 9.23 -21.78
N LEU A 582 -2.86 9.76 -20.63
CA LEU A 582 -2.79 11.20 -20.39
C LEU A 582 -1.78 11.86 -21.31
N LEU A 583 -0.59 11.30 -21.49
CA LEU A 583 0.41 11.80 -22.45
C LEU A 583 -0.17 11.82 -23.87
N ARG A 584 -0.84 10.75 -24.30
CA ARG A 584 -1.50 10.71 -25.63
C ARG A 584 -2.59 11.77 -25.80
N SER A 585 -3.37 12.02 -24.75
CA SER A 585 -4.41 13.07 -24.81
C SER A 585 -3.82 14.47 -24.97
N GLN A 586 -2.54 14.66 -24.64
CA GLN A 586 -1.77 15.89 -24.86
C GLN A 586 -0.97 15.88 -26.20
N GLY A 587 -1.24 14.93 -27.09
CA GLY A 587 -0.58 14.84 -28.39
C GLY A 587 0.79 14.14 -28.38
N VAL A 588 1.25 13.63 -27.22
CA VAL A 588 2.55 12.94 -27.13
C VAL A 588 2.45 11.55 -27.75
N PRO A 589 3.32 11.19 -28.73
CA PRO A 589 3.28 9.89 -29.40
C PRO A 589 3.84 8.77 -28.51
N VAL A 590 2.98 8.15 -27.70
CA VAL A 590 3.33 7.04 -26.83
C VAL A 590 2.33 5.88 -26.97
N ARG A 591 2.78 4.64 -26.93
CA ARG A 591 1.90 3.46 -26.92
C ARG A 591 1.34 3.22 -25.52
N VAL A 592 0.05 2.88 -25.43
CA VAL A 592 -0.62 2.56 -24.16
C VAL A 592 -0.46 1.07 -23.86
N THR A 593 0.67 0.71 -23.29
CA THR A 593 1.07 -0.68 -23.00
C THR A 593 0.87 -1.08 -21.53
N GLY A 594 0.95 -0.11 -20.61
CA GLY A 594 1.04 -0.36 -19.17
C GLY A 594 2.44 -0.79 -18.71
N ILE A 595 3.47 -0.59 -19.54
CA ILE A 595 4.88 -0.85 -19.23
C ILE A 595 5.64 0.47 -19.37
N TYR A 596 6.36 0.87 -18.34
CA TYR A 596 7.22 2.05 -18.35
C TYR A 596 8.55 1.70 -19.02
N ASP A 597 8.53 1.67 -20.35
CA ASP A 597 9.68 1.35 -21.20
C ASP A 597 10.49 2.60 -21.58
N GLY A 598 11.54 2.43 -22.39
CA GLY A 598 12.37 3.52 -22.88
C GLY A 598 11.56 4.56 -23.68
N ARG A 599 10.54 4.15 -24.42
CA ARG A 599 9.67 5.08 -25.18
C ARG A 599 8.81 5.92 -24.23
N THR A 600 8.26 5.31 -23.19
CA THR A 600 7.52 6.05 -22.16
C THR A 600 8.41 7.05 -21.43
N ARG A 601 9.66 6.65 -21.12
CA ARG A 601 10.67 7.52 -20.50
C ARG A 601 10.96 8.75 -21.38
N THR A 602 11.21 8.54 -22.67
CA THR A 602 11.46 9.62 -23.64
C THR A 602 10.22 10.53 -23.76
N ALA A 603 9.03 9.94 -23.81
CA ALA A 603 7.77 10.70 -23.89
C ALA A 603 7.56 11.59 -22.65
N VAL A 604 7.86 11.09 -21.46
CA VAL A 604 7.79 11.87 -20.21
C VAL A 604 8.81 13.01 -20.22
N ALA A 605 10.07 12.74 -20.58
CA ALA A 605 11.11 13.76 -20.64
C ALA A 605 10.77 14.85 -21.66
N GLY A 606 10.31 14.47 -22.85
CA GLY A 606 9.88 15.41 -23.89
C GLY A 606 8.70 16.28 -23.47
N TYR A 607 7.68 15.66 -22.84
CA TYR A 607 6.53 16.39 -22.31
C TYR A 607 6.94 17.40 -21.24
N ARG A 608 7.82 17.01 -20.30
CA ARG A 608 8.33 17.91 -19.27
C ARG A 608 9.05 19.12 -19.89
N ALA A 609 9.93 18.88 -20.86
CA ALA A 609 10.65 19.94 -21.57
C ALA A 609 9.67 20.89 -22.28
N GLN A 610 8.69 20.35 -23.02
CA GLN A 610 7.67 21.12 -23.71
C GLN A 610 6.83 21.98 -22.75
N ARG A 611 6.65 21.51 -21.53
CA ARG A 611 5.80 22.17 -20.51
C ARG A 611 6.57 23.06 -19.54
N GLY A 612 7.90 23.15 -19.63
CA GLY A 612 8.72 23.86 -18.66
C GLY A 612 8.67 23.26 -17.25
N LEU A 613 8.31 21.96 -17.13
CA LEU A 613 8.30 21.26 -15.86
C LEU A 613 9.72 20.88 -15.46
N PRO A 614 9.99 20.69 -14.14
CA PRO A 614 11.28 20.20 -13.68
C PRO A 614 11.71 18.97 -14.48
N GLY A 615 12.97 18.91 -14.89
CA GLY A 615 13.52 17.82 -15.69
C GLY A 615 13.32 16.48 -14.99
N GLY A 616 13.28 15.39 -15.75
CA GLY A 616 13.13 14.06 -15.20
C GLY A 616 12.54 13.05 -16.18
N THR A 617 12.79 11.79 -15.90
CA THR A 617 12.29 10.68 -16.74
C THR A 617 11.23 9.82 -16.03
N GLY A 618 10.95 10.09 -14.75
CA GLY A 618 9.88 9.50 -13.96
C GLY A 618 8.72 10.48 -13.73
N THR A 619 7.75 10.07 -12.94
CA THR A 619 6.62 10.93 -12.55
C THR A 619 6.86 11.54 -11.18
N ASP A 620 6.29 12.72 -10.98
CA ASP A 620 6.19 13.45 -9.72
C ASP A 620 4.85 14.20 -9.64
N ASP A 621 4.65 14.92 -8.57
CA ASP A 621 3.42 15.68 -8.35
C ASP A 621 3.19 16.75 -9.42
N ALA A 622 4.24 17.42 -9.90
CA ALA A 622 4.14 18.46 -10.92
C ALA A 622 3.66 17.90 -12.27
N LEU A 623 4.24 16.77 -12.70
CA LEU A 623 3.83 16.10 -13.93
C LEU A 623 2.39 15.61 -13.88
N TRP A 624 2.00 14.92 -12.78
CA TRP A 624 0.64 14.43 -12.63
C TRP A 624 -0.38 15.57 -12.58
N ALA A 625 -0.07 16.64 -11.84
CA ALA A 625 -0.95 17.80 -11.72
C ALA A 625 -1.19 18.46 -13.10
N ASP A 626 -0.15 18.72 -13.87
CA ASP A 626 -0.26 19.33 -15.20
C ASP A 626 -1.05 18.44 -16.18
N LEU A 627 -0.75 17.14 -16.22
CA LEU A 627 -1.46 16.17 -17.06
C LEU A 627 -2.95 16.08 -16.71
N LEU A 628 -3.30 16.03 -15.43
CA LEU A 628 -4.69 15.92 -14.98
C LEU A 628 -5.48 17.20 -15.20
N GLN A 629 -4.89 18.36 -14.92
CA GLN A 629 -5.52 19.66 -15.16
C GLN A 629 -5.89 19.83 -16.64
N ARG A 630 -4.96 19.49 -17.54
CA ARG A 630 -5.17 19.59 -18.98
C ARG A 630 -6.16 18.57 -19.52
N SER A 631 -6.20 17.38 -18.96
CA SER A 631 -7.19 16.38 -19.36
C SER A 631 -8.63 16.83 -19.00
N GLY A 632 -8.82 17.48 -17.86
CA GLY A 632 -10.09 18.10 -17.46
C GLY A 632 -10.51 19.26 -18.40
N SER A 633 -9.58 20.15 -18.74
CA SER A 633 -9.82 21.26 -19.67
C SER A 633 -10.17 20.77 -21.08
N ALA A 634 -9.55 19.68 -21.53
CA ALA A 634 -9.87 19.11 -22.85
C ALA A 634 -11.28 18.51 -22.93
N VAL A 635 -11.83 18.01 -21.81
CA VAL A 635 -13.20 17.49 -21.75
C VAL A 635 -14.23 18.63 -21.82
N THR A 636 -13.96 19.75 -21.17
CA THR A 636 -14.86 20.93 -21.20
C THR A 636 -14.87 21.65 -22.56
N SER A 637 -13.75 21.64 -23.29
CA SER A 637 -13.68 22.28 -24.62
C SER A 637 -14.31 21.48 -25.78
N ARG A 638 -14.65 20.18 -25.56
CA ARG A 638 -15.33 19.33 -26.55
C ARG A 638 -16.82 19.13 -26.29
N ALA A 639 -17.35 19.71 -25.24
CA ALA A 639 -18.78 19.71 -24.92
C ALA A 639 -19.49 21.01 -25.28
N GLY A 640 -18.81 21.89 -25.99
CA GLY A 640 -19.37 23.13 -26.60
C GLY A 640 -19.75 22.93 -28.06
#